data_352ce13724e54895651d1496efd1f210
#
_entry.id   352ce13724e54895651d1496efd1f210
#
_cell.length_a   1.000
_cell.length_b   1.000
_cell.length_c   1.000
_cell.angle_alpha   90.00
_cell.angle_beta   90.00
_cell.angle_gamma   90.00
#
_symmetry.space_group_name_H-M   'P 1'
#
loop_
_entity.id
_entity.type
_entity.pdbx_description
1 polymer ?
#
loop_
_entity_poly.entity_id
_entity_poly.type
_entity_poly.pdbx_seq_one_letter_code
_entity_poly.pdbx_strand_id
1 'polypeptide(L)'
;MPSQTELANAIRALAMDAVQAAKSGHPGAPMGMADIAEVLWNRLMRHNPANPDWPNRDRFVLSNGHGSMLIYALLHLTGYELSIEDLKQFRQLHSKTPGHPEYGYTPGVETTTGPLGQGIANAVGMALAEKTLAAQFNRDGHTIVDHHTWVFLGDGCLMEGVSHEACSLAGTLGLGKLIAVYDDNGISIDGEVEGWFTDDTPKRFESYGWHVIPAVDGHDPAAVEAALLAAKAETERPTLVCCKTVIGKGSPNKQGTESCHGAALGEDEIALTREALGWHHDPFVIPDEVREAWDRRPAGAEMEAEWQQGFDAYREAHPDLADEFLRRLRGELPADFSDQADAYIADCVAAANDVASRKASQQSLNALGPHLPELLGGSADLAGSNLTLWSGAQGVSAASAEGNYVYYGVREFAMAAIMNGVALHGGFIPYGATFLIFMEYARNAVRMSALMGQRVLYVFTHDSIGLGEDGPTHQPVEQLTALRATPNLQTWRPCDAVESAIAWKQALLRDKGPSAMIFSRQTLPHQVGAAEQIEGVHRGGYVLMREQGDLDAIVIATGSEVALAVEAAGRLTEAGRGVRVVSMPCAEVFEAQAADYREAVLPSDVLARVAVEAGHTDFWYKYVGLDGRVVGMSSFGESAPAEALFQYFGLTVENVVAAVEDVILD
;
A
#
# COMPACT_ATOMS: atom_id res chain seq x y z
N MET A 1 -30.60 -31.09 7.46
CA MET A 1 -29.70 -29.94 7.24
C MET A 1 -29.01 -29.67 8.59
N PRO A 2 -27.71 -29.44 8.59
CA PRO A 2 -26.97 -29.08 9.80
C PRO A 2 -27.53 -27.80 10.41
N SER A 3 -27.42 -27.65 11.73
CA SER A 3 -27.78 -26.44 12.45
C SER A 3 -26.74 -25.35 12.22
N GLN A 4 -27.12 -24.10 12.45
CA GLN A 4 -26.20 -22.94 12.37
C GLN A 4 -24.98 -23.12 13.30
N THR A 5 -25.23 -23.68 14.49
CA THR A 5 -24.15 -23.99 15.44
C THR A 5 -23.19 -25.04 14.90
N GLU A 6 -23.65 -26.08 14.19
CA GLU A 6 -22.78 -27.07 13.56
C GLU A 6 -21.94 -26.42 12.42
N LEU A 7 -22.53 -25.51 11.65
CA LEU A 7 -21.80 -24.77 10.60
C LEU A 7 -20.69 -23.89 11.22
N ALA A 8 -20.99 -23.15 12.28
CA ALA A 8 -19.99 -22.35 12.99
C ALA A 8 -18.92 -23.23 13.66
N ASN A 9 -19.31 -24.42 14.17
CA ASN A 9 -18.35 -25.36 14.79
C ASN A 9 -17.37 -25.95 13.78
N ALA A 10 -17.71 -26.02 12.49
CA ALA A 10 -16.76 -26.39 11.45
C ALA A 10 -15.59 -25.40 11.36
N ILE A 11 -15.86 -24.09 11.48
CA ILE A 11 -14.83 -23.06 11.54
C ILE A 11 -13.95 -23.23 12.77
N ARG A 12 -14.57 -23.42 13.96
CA ARG A 12 -13.87 -23.62 15.23
C ARG A 12 -12.96 -24.85 15.18
N ALA A 13 -13.46 -25.96 14.64
CA ALA A 13 -12.71 -27.20 14.49
C ALA A 13 -11.48 -27.01 13.59
N LEU A 14 -11.67 -26.48 12.40
CA LEU A 14 -10.55 -26.23 11.47
C LEU A 14 -9.51 -25.28 12.05
N ALA A 15 -9.93 -24.22 12.74
CA ALA A 15 -9.03 -23.25 13.34
C ALA A 15 -8.17 -23.89 14.46
N MET A 16 -8.79 -24.61 15.41
CA MET A 16 -8.03 -25.25 16.48
C MET A 16 -7.12 -26.38 15.98
N ASP A 17 -7.57 -27.14 14.97
CA ASP A 17 -6.80 -28.25 14.40
C ASP A 17 -5.54 -27.74 13.66
N ALA A 18 -5.69 -26.73 12.82
CA ALA A 18 -4.57 -26.18 12.06
C ALA A 18 -3.54 -25.50 12.96
N VAL A 19 -4.00 -24.71 13.96
CA VAL A 19 -3.11 -24.08 14.93
C VAL A 19 -2.38 -25.12 15.78
N GLN A 20 -3.07 -26.20 16.18
CA GLN A 20 -2.46 -27.29 16.94
C GLN A 20 -1.44 -28.06 16.09
N ALA A 21 -1.76 -28.39 14.85
CA ALA A 21 -0.85 -29.07 13.94
C ALA A 21 0.42 -28.28 13.69
N ALA A 22 0.29 -26.96 13.50
CA ALA A 22 1.42 -26.04 13.33
C ALA A 22 2.16 -25.74 14.65
N LYS A 23 1.56 -26.03 15.80
CA LYS A 23 2.02 -25.61 17.15
C LYS A 23 2.32 -24.10 17.22
N SER A 24 1.62 -23.34 16.42
CA SER A 24 1.80 -21.89 16.27
C SER A 24 0.56 -21.27 15.63
N GLY A 25 0.09 -20.15 16.16
CA GLY A 25 -1.05 -19.42 15.62
C GLY A 25 -2.01 -18.93 16.68
N HIS A 26 -3.14 -18.37 16.24
CA HIS A 26 -4.10 -17.68 17.08
C HIS A 26 -5.49 -18.30 16.91
N PRO A 27 -5.88 -19.27 17.75
CA PRO A 27 -7.17 -19.95 17.60
C PRO A 27 -8.34 -19.16 18.19
N GLY A 28 -8.06 -18.27 19.16
CA GLY A 28 -9.08 -17.61 19.97
C GLY A 28 -10.07 -16.76 19.21
N ALA A 29 -9.60 -15.82 18.39
CA ALA A 29 -10.46 -14.95 17.59
C ALA A 29 -11.27 -15.75 16.52
N PRO A 30 -10.71 -16.69 15.75
CA PRO A 30 -11.48 -17.56 14.87
C PRO A 30 -12.60 -18.32 15.56
N MET A 31 -12.36 -18.84 16.76
CA MET A 31 -13.37 -19.56 17.53
C MET A 31 -14.46 -18.62 18.07
N GLY A 32 -14.09 -17.41 18.48
CA GLY A 32 -15.01 -16.39 18.99
C GLY A 32 -15.94 -15.84 17.92
N MET A 33 -15.39 -15.56 16.73
CA MET A 33 -16.13 -14.94 15.62
C MET A 33 -16.86 -15.92 14.70
N ALA A 34 -16.80 -17.22 14.97
CA ALA A 34 -17.32 -18.24 14.05
C ALA A 34 -18.81 -18.09 13.74
N ASP A 35 -19.65 -17.72 14.72
CA ASP A 35 -21.10 -17.54 14.52
C ASP A 35 -21.37 -16.32 13.61
N ILE A 36 -20.65 -15.21 13.81
CA ILE A 36 -20.76 -14.00 13.00
C ILE A 36 -20.31 -14.30 11.55
N ALA A 37 -19.21 -15.02 11.41
CA ALA A 37 -18.65 -15.37 10.11
C ALA A 37 -19.56 -16.32 9.33
N GLU A 38 -20.23 -17.27 10.00
CA GLU A 38 -21.23 -18.15 9.38
C GLU A 38 -22.37 -17.33 8.76
N VAL A 39 -22.94 -16.40 9.53
CA VAL A 39 -24.04 -15.56 9.05
C VAL A 39 -23.60 -14.71 7.86
N LEU A 40 -22.45 -14.07 7.93
CA LEU A 40 -21.97 -13.21 6.85
C LEU A 40 -21.68 -14.01 5.57
N TRP A 41 -20.79 -14.99 5.66
CA TRP A 41 -20.25 -15.68 4.48
C TRP A 41 -21.23 -16.65 3.83
N ASN A 42 -22.07 -17.29 4.64
CA ASN A 42 -23.00 -18.27 4.14
C ASN A 42 -24.35 -17.68 3.68
N ARG A 43 -24.68 -16.43 4.07
CA ARG A 43 -26.02 -15.90 3.80
C ARG A 43 -26.04 -14.52 3.13
N LEU A 44 -25.13 -13.60 3.51
CA LEU A 44 -25.29 -12.19 3.20
C LEU A 44 -24.25 -11.66 2.20
N MET A 45 -23.04 -12.20 2.21
CA MET A 45 -21.94 -11.75 1.36
C MET A 45 -22.12 -12.24 -0.09
N ARG A 46 -21.95 -11.33 -1.02
CA ARG A 46 -21.98 -11.61 -2.47
C ARG A 46 -20.58 -11.99 -2.94
N HIS A 47 -20.37 -13.27 -3.17
CA HIS A 47 -19.07 -13.78 -3.66
C HIS A 47 -19.27 -15.02 -4.53
N ASN A 48 -18.31 -15.27 -5.43
CA ASN A 48 -18.26 -16.49 -6.22
C ASN A 48 -16.92 -17.21 -5.96
N PRO A 49 -16.91 -18.32 -5.20
CA PRO A 49 -15.69 -19.07 -4.94
C PRO A 49 -15.00 -19.61 -6.21
N ALA A 50 -15.76 -19.84 -7.28
CA ALA A 50 -15.21 -20.30 -8.56
C ALA A 50 -14.56 -19.18 -9.38
N ASN A 51 -14.88 -17.89 -9.08
CA ASN A 51 -14.27 -16.71 -9.68
C ASN A 51 -13.98 -15.65 -8.59
N PRO A 52 -12.87 -15.79 -7.86
CA PRO A 52 -12.49 -14.84 -6.80
C PRO A 52 -12.20 -13.43 -7.31
N ASP A 53 -12.05 -13.24 -8.62
CA ASP A 53 -11.78 -11.95 -9.28
C ASP A 53 -13.03 -11.29 -9.87
N TRP A 54 -14.23 -11.85 -9.63
CA TRP A 54 -15.49 -11.23 -10.09
C TRP A 54 -15.56 -9.74 -9.68
N PRO A 55 -15.71 -8.80 -10.65
CA PRO A 55 -15.59 -7.37 -10.38
C PRO A 55 -16.54 -6.82 -9.30
N ASN A 56 -17.79 -7.27 -9.31
CA ASN A 56 -18.84 -6.78 -8.40
C ASN A 56 -19.08 -7.71 -7.19
N ARG A 57 -18.07 -8.51 -6.81
CA ARG A 57 -18.08 -9.25 -5.53
C ARG A 57 -17.95 -8.30 -4.35
N ASP A 58 -18.55 -8.64 -3.24
CA ASP A 58 -18.21 -8.00 -1.97
C ASP A 58 -16.75 -8.27 -1.61
N ARG A 59 -16.09 -7.30 -0.96
CA ARG A 59 -14.73 -7.44 -0.44
C ARG A 59 -14.78 -7.80 1.04
N PHE A 60 -13.96 -8.76 1.44
CA PHE A 60 -13.81 -9.12 2.85
C PHE A 60 -12.39 -8.89 3.33
N VAL A 61 -12.25 -8.11 4.41
CA VAL A 61 -10.97 -7.81 5.06
C VAL A 61 -10.97 -8.32 6.49
N LEU A 62 -10.01 -9.16 6.82
CA LEU A 62 -9.72 -9.56 8.21
C LEU A 62 -8.64 -8.63 8.77
N SER A 63 -9.04 -7.52 9.40
CA SER A 63 -8.10 -6.52 9.94
C SER A 63 -7.33 -7.06 11.15
N ASN A 64 -7.94 -7.92 11.97
CA ASN A 64 -7.27 -8.70 13.00
C ASN A 64 -6.63 -9.97 12.37
N GLY A 65 -5.67 -9.74 11.46
CA GLY A 65 -5.06 -10.76 10.62
C GLY A 65 -4.33 -11.89 11.34
N HIS A 66 -4.04 -11.73 12.64
CA HIS A 66 -3.54 -12.82 13.48
C HIS A 66 -4.54 -13.98 13.57
N GLY A 67 -5.85 -13.70 13.48
CA GLY A 67 -6.91 -14.72 13.39
C GLY A 67 -7.03 -15.36 12.00
N SER A 68 -5.96 -15.51 11.26
CA SER A 68 -5.93 -15.93 9.84
C SER A 68 -6.67 -17.24 9.56
N MET A 69 -6.69 -18.18 10.49
CA MET A 69 -7.45 -19.43 10.32
C MET A 69 -8.96 -19.21 10.17
N LEU A 70 -9.50 -18.06 10.59
CA LEU A 70 -10.90 -17.71 10.31
C LEU A 70 -11.13 -17.61 8.80
N ILE A 71 -10.37 -16.74 8.11
CA ILE A 71 -10.56 -16.56 6.67
C ILE A 71 -10.19 -17.82 5.89
N TYR A 72 -9.16 -18.57 6.29
CA TYR A 72 -8.79 -19.81 5.60
C TYR A 72 -9.86 -20.90 5.74
N ALA A 73 -10.45 -21.06 6.92
CA ALA A 73 -11.57 -21.97 7.12
C ALA A 73 -12.79 -21.56 6.26
N LEU A 74 -13.11 -20.27 6.21
CA LEU A 74 -14.20 -19.74 5.39
C LEU A 74 -13.97 -19.96 3.89
N LEU A 75 -12.78 -19.68 3.39
CA LEU A 75 -12.43 -19.90 1.98
C LEU A 75 -12.51 -21.38 1.61
N HIS A 76 -12.00 -22.27 2.47
CA HIS A 76 -12.11 -23.72 2.28
C HIS A 76 -13.57 -24.18 2.25
N LEU A 77 -14.33 -23.83 3.28
CA LEU A 77 -15.71 -24.29 3.45
C LEU A 77 -16.64 -23.79 2.34
N THR A 78 -16.48 -22.53 1.90
CA THR A 78 -17.33 -21.94 0.85
C THR A 78 -16.95 -22.40 -0.56
N GLY A 79 -15.82 -23.10 -0.74
CA GLY A 79 -15.44 -23.76 -1.99
C GLY A 79 -14.45 -23.00 -2.87
N TYR A 80 -13.69 -22.06 -2.32
CA TYR A 80 -12.51 -21.50 -3.01
C TYR A 80 -11.45 -22.58 -3.24
N GLU A 81 -10.47 -22.30 -4.11
CA GLU A 81 -9.36 -23.23 -4.42
C GLU A 81 -8.36 -23.32 -3.25
N LEU A 82 -8.86 -23.73 -2.10
CA LEU A 82 -8.10 -23.97 -0.87
C LEU A 82 -8.53 -25.31 -0.28
N SER A 83 -7.67 -26.31 -0.38
CA SER A 83 -7.96 -27.68 0.05
C SER A 83 -7.73 -27.88 1.56
N ILE A 84 -8.25 -29.01 2.08
CA ILE A 84 -7.96 -29.41 3.47
C ILE A 84 -6.46 -29.68 3.68
N GLU A 85 -5.77 -30.16 2.64
CA GLU A 85 -4.32 -30.37 2.69
C GLU A 85 -3.56 -29.04 2.78
N ASP A 86 -4.07 -27.98 2.14
CA ASP A 86 -3.51 -26.62 2.29
C ASP A 86 -3.69 -26.12 3.75
N LEU A 87 -4.83 -26.38 4.39
CA LEU A 87 -5.06 -26.04 5.80
C LEU A 87 -4.12 -26.79 6.74
N LYS A 88 -3.82 -28.06 6.47
CA LYS A 88 -2.82 -28.85 7.23
C LYS A 88 -1.41 -28.29 7.11
N GLN A 89 -1.14 -27.51 6.06
CA GLN A 89 0.15 -26.83 5.83
C GLN A 89 0.17 -25.40 6.41
N PHE A 90 -0.73 -25.07 7.34
CA PHE A 90 -0.77 -23.76 7.98
C PHE A 90 0.61 -23.37 8.54
N ARG A 91 1.09 -22.18 8.19
CA ARG A 91 2.40 -21.63 8.59
C ARG A 91 3.63 -22.42 8.11
N GLN A 92 3.47 -23.28 7.09
CA GLN A 92 4.61 -23.97 6.51
C GLN A 92 5.19 -23.19 5.32
N LEU A 93 6.45 -23.44 5.01
CA LEU A 93 7.14 -22.74 3.92
C LEU A 93 6.42 -22.95 2.57
N HIS A 94 6.15 -21.86 1.87
CA HIS A 94 5.44 -21.83 0.58
C HIS A 94 3.99 -22.36 0.61
N SER A 95 3.37 -22.46 1.78
CA SER A 95 1.96 -22.88 1.87
C SER A 95 1.02 -21.77 1.38
N LYS A 96 -0.17 -22.17 0.93
CA LYS A 96 -1.27 -21.24 0.63
C LYS A 96 -1.90 -20.63 1.89
N THR A 97 -1.48 -21.04 3.08
CA THR A 97 -2.01 -20.60 4.38
C THR A 97 -0.91 -20.03 5.26
N PRO A 98 -0.32 -18.88 4.88
CA PRO A 98 0.69 -18.20 5.69
C PRO A 98 0.14 -17.79 7.06
N GLY A 99 1.03 -17.41 7.97
CA GLY A 99 0.68 -17.10 9.37
C GLY A 99 -0.31 -15.95 9.55
N HIS A 100 -0.32 -15.02 8.63
CA HIS A 100 -1.28 -13.92 8.48
C HIS A 100 -1.75 -13.91 7.02
N PRO A 101 -2.97 -13.41 6.70
CA PRO A 101 -3.43 -13.37 5.31
C PRO A 101 -2.48 -12.57 4.42
N GLU A 102 -2.09 -13.15 3.29
CA GLU A 102 -1.21 -12.50 2.31
C GLU A 102 -1.87 -12.47 0.94
N TYR A 103 -1.96 -11.28 0.37
CA TYR A 103 -2.47 -11.06 -0.97
C TYR A 103 -1.61 -11.79 -2.01
N GLY A 104 -2.27 -12.49 -2.94
CA GLY A 104 -1.60 -13.25 -3.99
C GLY A 104 -1.17 -14.68 -3.61
N TYR A 105 -1.25 -15.07 -2.32
CA TYR A 105 -0.96 -16.44 -1.87
C TYR A 105 -2.21 -17.31 -1.81
N THR A 106 -3.29 -16.78 -1.25
CA THR A 106 -4.54 -17.51 -1.05
C THR A 106 -5.63 -16.93 -1.93
N PRO A 107 -6.27 -17.69 -2.84
CA PRO A 107 -7.42 -17.20 -3.61
C PRO A 107 -8.53 -16.69 -2.69
N GLY A 108 -9.02 -15.47 -2.95
CA GLY A 108 -10.06 -14.82 -2.15
C GLY A 108 -9.56 -13.97 -0.97
N VAL A 109 -8.25 -13.88 -0.72
CA VAL A 109 -7.66 -12.93 0.21
C VAL A 109 -7.47 -11.58 -0.48
N GLU A 110 -8.18 -10.56 -0.03
CA GLU A 110 -8.23 -9.25 -0.68
C GLU A 110 -7.05 -8.33 -0.30
N THR A 111 -6.42 -8.55 0.84
CA THR A 111 -5.28 -7.74 1.32
C THR A 111 -4.42 -8.51 2.30
N THR A 112 -3.14 -8.15 2.38
CA THR A 112 -2.23 -8.62 3.41
C THR A 112 -2.46 -7.86 4.71
N THR A 113 -2.77 -8.60 5.78
CA THR A 113 -2.95 -8.06 7.13
C THR A 113 -1.99 -8.71 8.13
N GLY A 114 -2.01 -8.26 9.37
CA GLY A 114 -1.06 -8.65 10.42
C GLY A 114 -0.60 -7.44 11.21
N PRO A 115 -0.09 -6.37 10.57
CA PRO A 115 0.02 -5.07 11.23
C PRO A 115 -1.38 -4.50 11.53
N LEU A 116 -1.75 -4.49 12.80
CA LEU A 116 -3.10 -4.10 13.25
C LEU A 116 -3.45 -2.67 12.79
N GLY A 117 -4.72 -2.42 12.53
CA GLY A 117 -5.22 -1.11 12.07
C GLY A 117 -5.07 -0.84 10.57
N GLN A 118 -4.15 -1.49 9.87
CA GLN A 118 -4.00 -1.28 8.43
C GLN A 118 -5.11 -1.95 7.61
N GLY A 119 -5.65 -3.10 8.07
CA GLY A 119 -6.75 -3.78 7.39
C GLY A 119 -8.00 -2.91 7.27
N ILE A 120 -8.43 -2.26 8.38
CA ILE A 120 -9.57 -1.34 8.31
C ILE A 120 -9.27 -0.13 7.42
N ALA A 121 -8.04 0.39 7.41
CA ALA A 121 -7.65 1.47 6.52
C ALA A 121 -7.65 1.03 5.03
N ASN A 122 -7.22 -0.20 4.73
CA ASN A 122 -7.37 -0.76 3.38
C ASN A 122 -8.86 -0.92 3.00
N ALA A 123 -9.71 -1.37 3.92
CA ALA A 123 -11.15 -1.46 3.69
C ALA A 123 -11.79 -0.10 3.39
N VAL A 124 -11.34 0.97 4.06
CA VAL A 124 -11.73 2.35 3.72
C VAL A 124 -11.33 2.68 2.28
N GLY A 125 -10.13 2.30 1.84
CA GLY A 125 -9.66 2.49 0.47
C GLY A 125 -10.50 1.71 -0.56
N MET A 126 -10.87 0.47 -0.26
CA MET A 126 -11.73 -0.34 -1.11
C MET A 126 -13.14 0.27 -1.25
N ALA A 127 -13.73 0.71 -0.14
CA ALA A 127 -15.04 1.36 -0.16
C ALA A 127 -15.03 2.72 -0.87
N LEU A 128 -13.92 3.47 -0.76
CA LEU A 128 -13.71 4.71 -1.52
C LEU A 128 -13.65 4.42 -3.02
N ALA A 129 -12.90 3.40 -3.42
CA ALA A 129 -12.78 2.98 -4.82
C ALA A 129 -14.15 2.54 -5.37
N GLU A 130 -14.92 1.74 -4.63
CA GLU A 130 -16.28 1.36 -5.01
C GLU A 130 -17.15 2.58 -5.24
N LYS A 131 -17.21 3.50 -4.26
CA LYS A 131 -18.05 4.70 -4.33
C LYS A 131 -17.68 5.58 -5.53
N THR A 132 -16.39 5.74 -5.79
CA THR A 132 -15.91 6.57 -6.92
C THR A 132 -16.17 5.88 -8.27
N LEU A 133 -15.93 4.57 -8.39
CA LEU A 133 -16.27 3.82 -9.60
C LEU A 133 -17.78 3.81 -9.87
N ALA A 134 -18.61 3.62 -8.85
CA ALA A 134 -20.06 3.67 -8.97
C ALA A 134 -20.53 5.03 -9.52
N ALA A 135 -19.99 6.13 -8.99
CA ALA A 135 -20.30 7.48 -9.48
C ALA A 135 -19.86 7.72 -10.92
N GLN A 136 -18.69 7.16 -11.32
CA GLN A 136 -18.17 7.33 -12.68
C GLN A 136 -18.82 6.44 -13.71
N PHE A 137 -19.25 5.21 -13.36
CA PHE A 137 -19.65 4.20 -14.32
C PHE A 137 -21.15 3.82 -14.28
N ASN A 138 -21.81 3.87 -13.11
CA ASN A 138 -23.24 3.56 -13.07
C ASN A 138 -24.05 4.58 -13.88
N ARG A 139 -25.11 4.12 -14.52
CA ARG A 139 -26.05 4.95 -15.33
C ARG A 139 -27.47 4.58 -14.97
N ASP A 140 -28.40 5.46 -15.27
CA ASP A 140 -29.83 5.24 -15.05
C ASP A 140 -30.28 3.91 -15.66
N GLY A 141 -30.85 3.03 -14.86
CA GLY A 141 -31.25 1.69 -15.26
C GLY A 141 -30.12 0.66 -15.37
N HIS A 142 -28.87 1.05 -15.13
CA HIS A 142 -27.70 0.18 -15.24
C HIS A 142 -26.73 0.37 -14.05
N THR A 143 -26.82 -0.50 -13.07
CA THR A 143 -25.93 -0.51 -11.90
C THR A 143 -24.94 -1.66 -12.04
N ILE A 144 -23.68 -1.35 -12.40
CA ILE A 144 -22.63 -2.34 -12.62
C ILE A 144 -21.61 -2.40 -11.48
N VAL A 145 -21.56 -1.37 -10.62
CA VAL A 145 -20.75 -1.29 -9.41
C VAL A 145 -21.68 -1.11 -8.23
N ASP A 146 -21.82 -2.16 -7.41
CA ASP A 146 -22.74 -2.18 -6.26
C ASP A 146 -22.35 -3.30 -5.29
N HIS A 147 -21.21 -3.17 -4.64
CA HIS A 147 -20.72 -4.15 -3.69
C HIS A 147 -20.30 -3.52 -2.37
N HIS A 148 -20.32 -4.31 -1.31
CA HIS A 148 -19.93 -3.87 0.02
C HIS A 148 -18.47 -4.25 0.31
N THR A 149 -17.87 -3.49 1.19
CA THR A 149 -16.61 -3.86 1.85
C THR A 149 -16.91 -4.21 3.30
N TRP A 150 -16.69 -5.48 3.64
CA TRP A 150 -16.84 -6.03 4.97
C TRP A 150 -15.48 -6.11 5.64
N VAL A 151 -15.40 -5.68 6.90
CA VAL A 151 -14.15 -5.79 7.65
C VAL A 151 -14.41 -6.29 9.06
N PHE A 152 -13.69 -7.34 9.46
CA PHE A 152 -13.65 -7.81 10.84
C PHE A 152 -12.42 -7.24 11.55
N LEU A 153 -12.62 -6.76 12.75
CA LEU A 153 -11.57 -6.11 13.55
C LEU A 153 -11.78 -6.34 15.05
N GLY A 154 -10.73 -6.26 15.83
CA GLY A 154 -10.76 -6.42 17.28
C GLY A 154 -10.22 -5.18 18.00
N ASP A 155 -10.13 -5.27 19.34
CA ASP A 155 -9.67 -4.19 20.23
C ASP A 155 -8.33 -3.61 19.77
N GLY A 156 -7.34 -4.45 19.48
CA GLY A 156 -6.01 -4.02 19.04
C GLY A 156 -6.04 -3.22 17.73
N CYS A 157 -6.93 -3.55 16.78
CA CYS A 157 -7.10 -2.75 15.56
C CYS A 157 -7.59 -1.34 15.89
N LEU A 158 -8.47 -1.21 16.89
CA LEU A 158 -9.06 0.06 17.29
C LEU A 158 -8.15 0.90 18.19
N MET A 159 -7.15 0.30 18.84
CA MET A 159 -6.11 1.02 19.59
C MET A 159 -5.11 1.71 18.66
N GLU A 160 -4.87 1.18 17.46
CA GLU A 160 -3.92 1.73 16.51
C GLU A 160 -4.33 3.12 16.02
N GLY A 161 -3.38 4.07 16.00
CA GLY A 161 -3.62 5.45 15.56
C GLY A 161 -4.15 5.55 14.13
N VAL A 162 -3.69 4.68 13.22
CA VAL A 162 -4.13 4.65 11.82
C VAL A 162 -5.64 4.36 11.67
N SER A 163 -6.25 3.62 12.61
CA SER A 163 -7.68 3.37 12.60
C SER A 163 -8.48 4.65 12.90
N HIS A 164 -8.00 5.50 13.79
CA HIS A 164 -8.60 6.82 14.07
C HIS A 164 -8.56 7.72 12.84
N GLU A 165 -7.42 7.78 12.16
CA GLU A 165 -7.23 8.56 10.94
C GLU A 165 -8.19 8.09 9.82
N ALA A 166 -8.17 6.79 9.53
CA ALA A 166 -8.93 6.20 8.42
C ALA A 166 -10.45 6.23 8.69
N CYS A 167 -10.90 5.84 9.89
CA CYS A 167 -12.32 5.80 10.22
C CYS A 167 -12.96 7.19 10.30
N SER A 168 -12.22 8.19 10.80
CA SER A 168 -12.67 9.58 10.78
C SER A 168 -12.88 10.08 9.33
N LEU A 169 -11.94 9.77 8.42
CA LEU A 169 -12.09 10.15 7.01
C LEU A 169 -13.24 9.39 6.32
N ALA A 170 -13.42 8.10 6.63
CA ALA A 170 -14.51 7.31 6.08
C ALA A 170 -15.90 7.88 6.40
N GLY A 171 -16.10 8.35 7.65
CA GLY A 171 -17.32 9.06 8.03
C GLY A 171 -17.51 10.37 7.26
N THR A 172 -16.42 11.16 7.13
CA THR A 172 -16.43 12.42 6.36
C THR A 172 -16.80 12.20 4.89
N LEU A 173 -16.31 11.12 4.29
CA LEU A 173 -16.61 10.77 2.88
C LEU A 173 -17.94 10.05 2.70
N GLY A 174 -18.65 9.70 3.79
CA GLY A 174 -19.92 9.01 3.73
C GLY A 174 -19.85 7.68 2.98
N LEU A 175 -18.92 6.79 3.39
CA LEU A 175 -18.69 5.51 2.70
C LEU A 175 -19.75 4.47 3.11
N GLY A 176 -20.98 4.62 2.66
CA GLY A 176 -22.14 3.84 3.11
C GLY A 176 -22.07 2.34 2.85
N LYS A 177 -21.18 1.88 1.96
CA LYS A 177 -20.96 0.45 1.70
C LYS A 177 -19.81 -0.16 2.48
N LEU A 178 -19.19 0.58 3.41
CA LEU A 178 -18.23 0.06 4.36
C LEU A 178 -18.95 -0.42 5.63
N ILE A 179 -18.84 -1.71 5.92
CA ILE A 179 -19.42 -2.31 7.12
C ILE A 179 -18.32 -2.98 7.93
N ALA A 180 -18.06 -2.44 9.11
CA ALA A 180 -17.10 -2.95 10.07
C ALA A 180 -17.82 -3.75 11.17
N VAL A 181 -17.32 -4.93 11.47
CA VAL A 181 -17.79 -5.78 12.57
C VAL A 181 -16.70 -5.84 13.63
N TYR A 182 -16.98 -5.25 14.77
CA TYR A 182 -16.08 -5.20 15.90
C TYR A 182 -16.29 -6.42 16.80
N ASP A 183 -15.25 -7.24 16.91
CA ASP A 183 -15.11 -8.33 17.86
C ASP A 183 -14.79 -7.78 19.25
N ASP A 184 -15.84 -7.41 19.97
CA ASP A 184 -15.77 -6.80 21.30
C ASP A 184 -15.69 -7.91 22.36
N ASN A 185 -14.55 -8.58 22.45
CA ASN A 185 -14.31 -9.67 23.39
C ASN A 185 -13.55 -9.25 24.65
N GLY A 186 -12.99 -8.04 24.70
CA GLY A 186 -12.32 -7.48 25.87
C GLY A 186 -10.96 -8.12 26.20
N ILE A 187 -10.37 -8.91 25.29
CA ILE A 187 -9.10 -9.62 25.53
C ILE A 187 -8.08 -9.29 24.46
N SER A 188 -6.90 -8.92 24.89
CA SER A 188 -5.70 -8.83 24.06
C SER A 188 -4.68 -9.90 24.48
N ILE A 189 -3.48 -9.87 23.86
CA ILE A 189 -2.42 -10.83 24.18
C ILE A 189 -1.89 -10.65 25.62
N ASP A 190 -2.02 -9.45 26.18
CA ASP A 190 -1.58 -9.12 27.55
C ASP A 190 -2.67 -9.39 28.61
N GLY A 191 -3.88 -9.78 28.20
CA GLY A 191 -5.01 -10.07 29.08
C GLY A 191 -6.23 -9.18 28.85
N GLU A 192 -7.01 -8.95 29.92
CA GLU A 192 -8.20 -8.09 29.89
C GLU A 192 -7.84 -6.65 29.59
N VAL A 193 -8.49 -6.05 28.58
CA VAL A 193 -8.13 -4.70 28.07
C VAL A 193 -8.56 -3.56 28.98
N GLU A 194 -9.38 -3.79 30.00
CA GLU A 194 -9.93 -2.76 30.90
C GLU A 194 -8.85 -1.86 31.53
N GLY A 195 -7.63 -2.39 31.70
CA GLY A 195 -6.50 -1.63 32.26
C GLY A 195 -5.85 -0.60 31.32
N TRP A 196 -6.08 -0.70 29.99
CA TRP A 196 -5.40 0.15 29.00
C TRP A 196 -6.25 0.53 27.77
N PHE A 197 -7.49 0.05 27.65
CA PHE A 197 -8.42 0.39 26.59
C PHE A 197 -9.83 0.53 27.17
N THR A 198 -10.22 1.77 27.49
CA THR A 198 -11.51 2.11 28.12
C THR A 198 -12.34 3.05 27.27
N ASP A 199 -12.03 3.14 25.98
CA ASP A 199 -12.77 3.99 25.04
C ASP A 199 -14.23 3.52 24.94
N ASP A 200 -15.16 4.46 24.91
CA ASP A 200 -16.53 4.21 24.48
C ASP A 200 -16.54 4.11 22.94
N THR A 201 -16.18 2.94 22.41
CA THR A 201 -16.05 2.71 20.98
C THR A 201 -17.32 3.07 20.19
N PRO A 202 -18.54 2.73 20.61
CA PRO A 202 -19.76 3.22 19.98
C PRO A 202 -19.80 4.74 19.82
N LYS A 203 -19.61 5.51 20.90
CA LYS A 203 -19.63 6.97 20.84
C LYS A 203 -18.47 7.55 20.03
N ARG A 204 -17.30 6.92 20.07
CA ARG A 204 -16.16 7.33 19.24
C ARG A 204 -16.52 7.27 17.76
N PHE A 205 -17.13 6.19 17.29
CA PHE A 205 -17.55 6.03 15.90
C PHE A 205 -18.76 6.91 15.54
N GLU A 206 -19.69 7.11 16.44
CA GLU A 206 -20.77 8.11 16.27
C GLU A 206 -20.19 9.51 16.05
N SER A 207 -19.12 9.90 16.79
CA SER A 207 -18.44 11.18 16.61
C SER A 207 -17.70 11.30 15.27
N TYR A 208 -17.32 10.19 14.64
CA TYR A 208 -16.80 10.18 13.28
C TYR A 208 -17.89 10.28 12.20
N GLY A 209 -19.15 10.26 12.58
CA GLY A 209 -20.28 10.27 11.64
C GLY A 209 -20.71 8.89 11.12
N TRP A 210 -20.27 7.81 11.77
CA TRP A 210 -20.69 6.46 11.43
C TRP A 210 -22.09 6.15 11.98
N HIS A 211 -22.79 5.27 11.28
CA HIS A 211 -23.91 4.53 11.86
C HIS A 211 -23.35 3.44 12.77
N VAL A 212 -23.91 3.31 13.98
CA VAL A 212 -23.41 2.35 14.98
C VAL A 212 -24.56 1.46 15.46
N ILE A 213 -24.34 0.14 15.44
CA ILE A 213 -25.24 -0.87 15.98
C ILE A 213 -24.53 -1.49 17.20
N PRO A 214 -24.83 -1.02 18.42
CA PRO A 214 -24.13 -1.42 19.62
C PRO A 214 -24.67 -2.72 20.20
N ALA A 215 -23.82 -3.43 20.98
CA ALA A 215 -24.19 -4.51 21.92
C ALA A 215 -24.96 -5.68 21.28
N VAL A 216 -24.58 -6.09 20.07
CA VAL A 216 -25.10 -7.31 19.43
C VAL A 216 -24.51 -8.54 20.13
N ASP A 217 -25.33 -9.52 20.48
CA ASP A 217 -24.82 -10.84 20.90
C ASP A 217 -24.21 -11.56 19.70
N GLY A 218 -22.87 -11.61 19.63
CA GLY A 218 -22.13 -12.22 18.53
C GLY A 218 -22.28 -13.76 18.46
N HIS A 219 -22.93 -14.38 19.45
CA HIS A 219 -23.22 -15.81 19.51
C HIS A 219 -24.70 -16.14 19.26
N ASP A 220 -25.54 -15.13 19.01
CA ASP A 220 -26.92 -15.31 18.55
C ASP A 220 -26.98 -15.01 17.02
N PRO A 221 -27.03 -16.03 16.16
CA PRO A 221 -27.06 -15.83 14.72
C PRO A 221 -28.24 -14.99 14.22
N ALA A 222 -29.38 -15.00 14.92
CA ALA A 222 -30.54 -14.19 14.54
C ALA A 222 -30.30 -12.70 14.84
N ALA A 223 -29.68 -12.39 15.99
CA ALA A 223 -29.28 -11.02 16.33
C ALA A 223 -28.22 -10.50 15.38
N VAL A 224 -27.23 -11.33 15.04
CA VAL A 224 -26.17 -11.00 14.07
C VAL A 224 -26.76 -10.74 12.69
N GLU A 225 -27.63 -11.61 12.17
CA GLU A 225 -28.26 -11.44 10.86
C GLU A 225 -29.08 -10.15 10.79
N ALA A 226 -29.88 -9.87 11.81
CA ALA A 226 -30.66 -8.64 11.89
C ALA A 226 -29.76 -7.39 11.89
N ALA A 227 -28.65 -7.41 12.62
CA ALA A 227 -27.70 -6.30 12.67
C ALA A 227 -26.99 -6.09 11.32
N LEU A 228 -26.52 -7.16 10.66
CA LEU A 228 -25.86 -7.07 9.37
C LEU A 228 -26.81 -6.61 8.25
N LEU A 229 -28.08 -7.03 8.28
CA LEU A 229 -29.11 -6.53 7.35
C LEU A 229 -29.43 -5.05 7.59
N ALA A 230 -29.47 -4.61 8.86
CA ALA A 230 -29.65 -3.18 9.17
C ALA A 230 -28.43 -2.36 8.72
N ALA A 231 -27.22 -2.90 8.84
CA ALA A 231 -25.99 -2.27 8.33
C ALA A 231 -26.02 -2.13 6.80
N LYS A 232 -26.47 -3.15 6.06
CA LYS A 232 -26.65 -3.07 4.60
C LYS A 232 -27.70 -2.08 4.15
N ALA A 233 -28.70 -1.80 4.98
CA ALA A 233 -29.76 -0.85 4.68
C ALA A 233 -29.33 0.63 4.87
N GLU A 234 -28.24 0.89 5.60
CA GLU A 234 -27.64 2.21 5.72
C GLU A 234 -26.74 2.47 4.51
N THR A 235 -27.08 3.45 3.68
CA THR A 235 -26.41 3.73 2.40
C THR A 235 -25.58 5.01 2.41
N GLU A 236 -25.79 5.88 3.42
CA GLU A 236 -25.17 7.20 3.45
C GLU A 236 -23.90 7.26 4.31
N ARG A 237 -23.81 6.38 5.31
CA ARG A 237 -22.75 6.37 6.32
C ARG A 237 -22.12 5.00 6.45
N PRO A 238 -20.81 4.90 6.69
CA PRO A 238 -20.21 3.63 7.08
C PRO A 238 -20.84 3.13 8.38
N THR A 239 -20.91 1.80 8.55
CA THR A 239 -21.55 1.19 9.72
C THR A 239 -20.54 0.39 10.56
N LEU A 240 -20.59 0.59 11.88
CA LEU A 240 -19.91 -0.25 12.86
C LEU A 240 -20.96 -1.12 13.59
N VAL A 241 -20.79 -2.43 13.52
CA VAL A 241 -21.57 -3.41 14.29
C VAL A 241 -20.70 -3.90 15.45
N CYS A 242 -21.06 -3.56 16.69
CA CYS A 242 -20.32 -4.00 17.88
C CYS A 242 -20.86 -5.33 18.37
N CYS A 243 -20.15 -6.41 18.16
CA CYS A 243 -20.53 -7.76 18.53
C CYS A 243 -19.80 -8.21 19.80
N LYS A 244 -20.55 -8.44 20.88
CA LYS A 244 -20.01 -9.08 22.09
C LYS A 244 -19.74 -10.55 21.82
N THR A 245 -18.50 -10.97 21.99
CA THR A 245 -18.07 -12.35 21.78
C THR A 245 -17.25 -12.87 22.95
N VAL A 246 -16.96 -14.16 22.90
CA VAL A 246 -16.05 -14.82 23.84
C VAL A 246 -14.88 -15.41 23.03
N ILE A 247 -13.69 -14.87 23.23
CA ILE A 247 -12.48 -15.41 22.61
C ILE A 247 -12.31 -16.89 22.98
N GLY A 248 -11.94 -17.75 22.02
CA GLY A 248 -11.77 -19.18 22.27
C GLY A 248 -13.07 -19.92 22.63
N LYS A 249 -14.24 -19.43 22.17
CA LYS A 249 -15.57 -20.00 22.41
C LYS A 249 -15.59 -21.51 22.24
N GLY A 250 -16.05 -22.19 23.28
CA GLY A 250 -16.15 -23.65 23.32
C GLY A 250 -14.98 -24.36 24.02
N SER A 251 -13.89 -23.66 24.35
CA SER A 251 -12.77 -24.19 25.11
C SER A 251 -13.08 -24.09 26.62
N PRO A 252 -13.31 -25.19 27.33
CA PRO A 252 -13.81 -25.14 28.71
C PRO A 252 -12.90 -24.41 29.69
N ASN A 253 -11.59 -24.51 29.53
CA ASN A 253 -10.62 -23.94 30.45
C ASN A 253 -9.91 -22.68 29.93
N LYS A 254 -10.03 -22.36 28.61
CA LYS A 254 -9.26 -21.26 28.00
C LYS A 254 -10.13 -20.17 27.37
N GLN A 255 -11.42 -20.40 27.12
CA GLN A 255 -12.30 -19.36 26.58
C GLN A 255 -12.36 -18.14 27.49
N GLY A 256 -12.42 -16.94 26.90
CA GLY A 256 -12.48 -15.68 27.64
C GLY A 256 -11.15 -15.26 28.28
N THR A 257 -10.04 -15.92 27.95
CA THR A 257 -8.72 -15.61 28.50
C THR A 257 -7.67 -15.40 27.39
N GLU A 258 -6.59 -14.71 27.73
CA GLU A 258 -5.43 -14.50 26.84
C GLU A 258 -4.73 -15.81 26.44
N SER A 259 -4.89 -16.88 27.23
CA SER A 259 -4.21 -18.16 27.01
C SER A 259 -4.57 -18.85 25.68
N CYS A 260 -5.72 -18.49 25.07
CA CYS A 260 -6.10 -18.93 23.73
C CYS A 260 -5.89 -17.88 22.64
N HIS A 261 -5.40 -16.68 23.00
CA HIS A 261 -5.21 -15.61 22.01
C HIS A 261 -4.15 -15.99 20.97
N GLY A 262 -2.93 -16.27 21.39
CA GLY A 262 -1.77 -16.46 20.52
C GLY A 262 -1.02 -17.79 20.67
N ALA A 263 -1.68 -18.81 21.21
CA ALA A 263 -1.08 -20.12 21.44
C ALA A 263 -2.06 -21.26 21.09
N ALA A 264 -1.50 -22.41 20.67
CA ALA A 264 -2.28 -23.63 20.50
C ALA A 264 -2.97 -24.04 21.82
N LEU A 265 -4.19 -24.59 21.71
CA LEU A 265 -4.95 -25.00 22.89
C LEU A 265 -4.29 -26.16 23.67
N GLY A 266 -3.56 -27.03 22.96
CA GLY A 266 -3.05 -28.28 23.49
C GLY A 266 -4.03 -29.44 23.27
N GLU A 267 -3.51 -30.66 23.16
CA GLU A 267 -4.28 -31.84 22.77
C GLU A 267 -5.40 -32.15 23.78
N ASP A 268 -5.11 -32.04 25.08
CA ASP A 268 -6.10 -32.29 26.15
C ASP A 268 -7.24 -31.27 26.08
N GLU A 269 -6.94 -30.01 25.90
CA GLU A 269 -7.95 -28.94 25.80
C GLU A 269 -8.77 -29.06 24.51
N ILE A 270 -8.16 -29.48 23.40
CA ILE A 270 -8.87 -29.74 22.12
C ILE A 270 -9.87 -30.89 22.31
N ALA A 271 -9.50 -31.95 23.01
CA ALA A 271 -10.43 -33.06 23.31
C ALA A 271 -11.64 -32.58 24.12
N LEU A 272 -11.40 -31.76 25.15
CA LEU A 272 -12.48 -31.16 25.95
C LEU A 272 -13.33 -30.19 25.13
N THR A 273 -12.70 -29.43 24.24
CA THR A 273 -13.37 -28.46 23.34
C THR A 273 -14.29 -29.19 22.36
N ARG A 274 -13.84 -30.30 21.77
CA ARG A 274 -14.69 -31.15 20.90
C ARG A 274 -15.93 -31.65 21.61
N GLU A 275 -15.79 -32.16 22.85
CA GLU A 275 -16.91 -32.59 23.68
C GLU A 275 -17.88 -31.43 23.98
N ALA A 276 -17.35 -30.26 24.37
CA ALA A 276 -18.15 -29.08 24.69
C ALA A 276 -18.94 -28.54 23.49
N LEU A 277 -18.35 -28.63 22.29
CA LEU A 277 -18.98 -28.23 21.04
C LEU A 277 -19.90 -29.31 20.44
N GLY A 278 -19.88 -30.53 20.96
CA GLY A 278 -20.56 -31.69 20.34
C GLY A 278 -19.97 -32.07 18.97
N TRP A 279 -18.70 -31.75 18.72
CA TRP A 279 -17.99 -32.01 17.46
C TRP A 279 -17.11 -33.26 17.56
N HIS A 280 -17.68 -34.41 17.31
CA HIS A 280 -17.05 -35.74 17.54
C HIS A 280 -16.33 -36.30 16.29
N HIS A 281 -15.89 -35.44 15.40
CA HIS A 281 -15.14 -35.82 14.18
C HIS A 281 -13.62 -35.72 14.42
N ASP A 282 -12.87 -36.52 13.67
CA ASP A 282 -11.41 -36.48 13.70
C ASP A 282 -10.87 -35.09 13.21
N PRO A 283 -9.64 -34.73 13.56
CA PRO A 283 -9.03 -33.48 13.07
C PRO A 283 -9.10 -33.37 11.55
N PHE A 284 -9.46 -32.16 11.08
CA PHE A 284 -9.62 -31.82 9.66
C PHE A 284 -10.72 -32.59 8.91
N VAL A 285 -11.60 -33.28 9.60
CA VAL A 285 -12.76 -33.98 9.02
C VAL A 285 -13.99 -33.08 9.11
N ILE A 286 -14.56 -32.74 7.97
CA ILE A 286 -15.82 -31.99 7.84
C ILE A 286 -16.88 -32.95 7.28
N PRO A 287 -18.01 -33.21 7.97
CA PRO A 287 -19.10 -34.03 7.46
C PRO A 287 -19.62 -33.54 6.10
N ASP A 288 -20.07 -34.47 5.26
CA ASP A 288 -20.56 -34.17 3.93
C ASP A 288 -21.73 -33.19 3.95
N GLU A 289 -22.70 -33.37 4.87
CA GLU A 289 -23.83 -32.46 5.02
C GLU A 289 -23.45 -31.04 5.45
N VAL A 290 -22.37 -30.89 6.24
CA VAL A 290 -21.83 -29.58 6.63
C VAL A 290 -21.13 -28.93 5.44
N ARG A 291 -20.32 -29.71 4.70
CA ARG A 291 -19.64 -29.24 3.50
C ARG A 291 -20.62 -28.80 2.41
N GLU A 292 -21.68 -29.59 2.16
CA GLU A 292 -22.73 -29.23 1.22
C GLU A 292 -23.47 -27.95 1.60
N ALA A 293 -23.72 -27.74 2.90
CA ALA A 293 -24.39 -26.54 3.40
C ALA A 293 -23.52 -25.28 3.33
N TRP A 294 -22.20 -25.43 3.33
CA TRP A 294 -21.23 -24.35 3.17
C TRP A 294 -20.89 -24.04 1.71
N ASP A 295 -21.13 -24.96 0.75
CA ASP A 295 -20.73 -24.76 -0.65
C ASP A 295 -21.50 -23.60 -1.30
N ARG A 296 -20.78 -22.49 -1.53
CA ARG A 296 -21.32 -21.28 -2.14
C ARG A 296 -21.10 -21.19 -3.65
N ARG A 297 -20.43 -22.18 -4.26
CA ARG A 297 -20.15 -22.16 -5.71
C ARG A 297 -21.42 -22.05 -6.57
N PRO A 298 -22.49 -22.82 -6.32
CA PRO A 298 -23.71 -22.69 -7.12
C PRO A 298 -24.36 -21.30 -7.00
N ALA A 299 -24.53 -20.80 -5.77
CA ALA A 299 -25.13 -19.50 -5.52
C ALA A 299 -24.25 -18.35 -6.03
N GLY A 300 -22.91 -18.47 -5.90
CA GLY A 300 -21.98 -17.49 -6.43
C GLY A 300 -22.02 -17.41 -7.94
N ALA A 301 -22.08 -18.54 -8.63
CA ALA A 301 -22.23 -18.59 -10.08
C ALA A 301 -23.55 -17.95 -10.58
N GLU A 302 -24.65 -18.13 -9.83
CA GLU A 302 -25.93 -17.50 -10.14
C GLU A 302 -25.86 -15.97 -9.97
N MET A 303 -25.29 -15.48 -8.86
CA MET A 303 -25.10 -14.04 -8.60
C MET A 303 -24.23 -13.37 -9.68
N GLU A 304 -23.16 -14.03 -10.09
CA GLU A 304 -22.27 -13.52 -11.15
C GLU A 304 -22.97 -13.53 -12.52
N ALA A 305 -23.72 -14.58 -12.84
CA ALA A 305 -24.48 -14.67 -14.09
C ALA A 305 -25.55 -13.58 -14.19
N GLU A 306 -26.24 -13.25 -13.09
CA GLU A 306 -27.19 -12.15 -13.03
C GLU A 306 -26.48 -10.80 -13.27
N TRP A 307 -25.34 -10.57 -12.60
CA TRP A 307 -24.53 -9.37 -12.84
C TRP A 307 -24.04 -9.29 -14.28
N GLN A 308 -23.59 -10.41 -14.87
CA GLN A 308 -23.13 -10.44 -16.25
C GLN A 308 -24.22 -10.06 -17.26
N GLN A 309 -25.45 -10.51 -17.04
CA GLN A 309 -26.59 -10.07 -17.87
C GLN A 309 -26.80 -8.55 -17.80
N GLY A 310 -26.72 -7.98 -16.60
CA GLY A 310 -26.80 -6.53 -16.40
C GLY A 310 -25.64 -5.79 -17.09
N PHE A 311 -24.43 -6.34 -16.99
CA PHE A 311 -23.25 -5.78 -17.63
C PHE A 311 -23.30 -5.87 -19.16
N ASP A 312 -23.86 -6.95 -19.73
CA ASP A 312 -24.04 -7.09 -21.18
C ASP A 312 -25.03 -6.04 -21.72
N ALA A 313 -26.14 -5.80 -21.00
CA ALA A 313 -27.07 -4.74 -21.32
C ALA A 313 -26.42 -3.33 -21.19
N TYR A 314 -25.62 -3.12 -20.16
CA TYR A 314 -24.82 -1.90 -20.01
C TYR A 314 -23.87 -1.68 -21.19
N ARG A 315 -23.17 -2.74 -21.62
CA ARG A 315 -22.23 -2.68 -22.76
C ARG A 315 -22.95 -2.35 -24.08
N GLU A 316 -24.17 -2.87 -24.28
CA GLU A 316 -24.96 -2.51 -25.44
C GLU A 316 -25.37 -1.03 -25.44
N ALA A 317 -25.71 -0.48 -24.26
CA ALA A 317 -26.13 0.91 -24.09
C ALA A 317 -24.95 1.90 -24.03
N HIS A 318 -23.82 1.50 -23.47
CA HIS A 318 -22.67 2.35 -23.17
C HIS A 318 -21.34 1.64 -23.51
N PRO A 319 -21.05 1.30 -24.78
CA PRO A 319 -19.93 0.47 -25.17
C PRO A 319 -18.57 1.06 -24.73
N ASP A 320 -18.34 2.35 -24.94
CA ASP A 320 -17.08 3.01 -24.59
C ASP A 320 -16.81 3.00 -23.08
N LEU A 321 -17.86 3.19 -22.28
CA LEU A 321 -17.74 3.12 -20.82
C LEU A 321 -17.52 1.69 -20.32
N ALA A 322 -18.12 0.71 -20.94
CA ALA A 322 -17.91 -0.70 -20.59
C ALA A 322 -16.47 -1.14 -20.89
N ASP A 323 -15.92 -0.74 -22.03
CA ASP A 323 -14.54 -1.05 -22.42
C ASP A 323 -13.55 -0.33 -21.49
N GLU A 324 -13.80 0.94 -21.16
CA GLU A 324 -13.00 1.71 -20.19
C GLU A 324 -13.04 1.10 -18.78
N PHE A 325 -14.22 0.68 -18.31
CA PHE A 325 -14.37 0.00 -17.02
C PHE A 325 -13.51 -1.28 -16.94
N LEU A 326 -13.61 -2.13 -17.97
CA LEU A 326 -12.82 -3.37 -18.02
C LEU A 326 -11.32 -3.09 -18.16
N ARG A 327 -10.91 -2.09 -18.95
CA ARG A 327 -9.51 -1.69 -19.06
C ARG A 327 -8.93 -1.33 -17.70
N ARG A 328 -9.65 -0.48 -16.95
CA ARG A 328 -9.21 -0.05 -15.62
C ARG A 328 -9.12 -1.21 -14.63
N LEU A 329 -10.10 -2.11 -14.63
CA LEU A 329 -10.09 -3.28 -13.74
C LEU A 329 -8.93 -4.24 -14.06
N ARG A 330 -8.48 -4.32 -15.32
CA ARG A 330 -7.28 -5.08 -15.69
C ARG A 330 -5.98 -4.35 -15.34
N GLY A 331 -6.05 -3.11 -14.82
CA GLY A 331 -4.87 -2.29 -14.51
C GLY A 331 -4.08 -1.84 -15.74
N GLU A 332 -4.68 -1.90 -16.92
CA GLU A 332 -4.08 -1.49 -18.19
C GLU A 332 -4.14 0.03 -18.35
N LEU A 333 -3.05 0.63 -18.79
CA LEU A 333 -3.01 2.05 -19.16
C LEU A 333 -3.67 2.26 -20.55
N PRO A 334 -4.12 3.49 -20.87
CA PRO A 334 -4.57 3.83 -22.22
C PRO A 334 -3.51 3.47 -23.28
N ALA A 335 -3.96 2.99 -24.44
CA ALA A 335 -3.07 2.46 -25.47
C ALA A 335 -2.03 3.48 -25.99
N ASP A 336 -2.37 4.75 -25.97
CA ASP A 336 -1.53 5.88 -26.40
C ASP A 336 -0.72 6.52 -25.26
N PHE A 337 -0.83 6.01 -24.01
CA PHE A 337 -0.17 6.60 -22.84
C PHE A 337 1.34 6.79 -23.03
N SER A 338 2.03 5.77 -23.57
CA SER A 338 3.49 5.86 -23.77
C SER A 338 3.88 6.95 -24.76
N ASP A 339 3.12 7.10 -25.86
CA ASP A 339 3.35 8.12 -26.86
C ASP A 339 3.12 9.54 -26.29
N GLN A 340 2.06 9.71 -25.49
CA GLN A 340 1.77 10.98 -24.81
C GLN A 340 2.87 11.34 -23.80
N ALA A 341 3.35 10.36 -23.03
CA ALA A 341 4.44 10.56 -22.08
C ALA A 341 5.75 10.91 -22.79
N ASP A 342 6.09 10.24 -23.91
CA ASP A 342 7.29 10.54 -24.69
C ASP A 342 7.23 11.91 -25.34
N ALA A 343 6.07 12.34 -25.85
CA ALA A 343 5.86 13.68 -26.36
C ALA A 343 6.12 14.74 -25.26
N TYR A 344 5.58 14.52 -24.04
CA TYR A 344 5.82 15.44 -22.92
C TYR A 344 7.29 15.46 -22.50
N ILE A 345 7.99 14.33 -22.48
CA ILE A 345 9.44 14.28 -22.21
C ILE A 345 10.20 15.12 -23.25
N ALA A 346 9.85 15.01 -24.53
CA ALA A 346 10.45 15.82 -25.59
C ALA A 346 10.20 17.32 -25.40
N ASP A 347 9.00 17.70 -24.93
CA ASP A 347 8.68 19.10 -24.59
C ASP A 347 9.55 19.61 -23.43
N CYS A 348 9.80 18.78 -22.40
CA CYS A 348 10.70 19.14 -21.30
C CYS A 348 12.13 19.37 -21.77
N VAL A 349 12.64 18.50 -22.67
CA VAL A 349 13.97 18.68 -23.29
C VAL A 349 14.04 19.96 -24.10
N ALA A 350 13.03 20.25 -24.92
CA ALA A 350 13.00 21.45 -25.76
C ALA A 350 12.89 22.74 -24.94
N ALA A 351 12.15 22.70 -23.82
CA ALA A 351 11.99 23.85 -22.94
C ALA A 351 13.26 24.19 -22.16
N ALA A 352 14.04 23.17 -21.75
CA ALA A 352 15.31 23.29 -21.03
C ALA A 352 15.25 24.29 -19.84
N ASN A 353 14.17 24.24 -19.07
CA ASN A 353 13.91 25.21 -18.00
C ASN A 353 14.53 24.78 -16.67
N ASP A 354 15.15 25.73 -15.99
CA ASP A 354 15.48 25.61 -14.57
C ASP A 354 14.20 25.65 -13.74
N VAL A 355 13.96 24.61 -12.96
CA VAL A 355 12.72 24.47 -12.19
C VAL A 355 12.90 23.62 -10.94
N ALA A 356 12.18 23.94 -9.85
CA ALA A 356 12.10 23.02 -8.71
C ALA A 356 11.48 21.70 -9.14
N SER A 357 12.08 20.56 -8.75
CA SER A 357 11.59 19.27 -9.25
C SER A 357 10.16 18.96 -8.76
N ARG A 358 9.70 19.48 -7.59
CA ARG A 358 8.27 19.41 -7.20
C ARG A 358 7.36 20.16 -8.19
N LYS A 359 7.84 21.24 -8.81
CA LYS A 359 7.08 21.96 -9.84
C LYS A 359 7.09 21.20 -11.17
N ALA A 360 8.21 20.57 -11.52
CA ALA A 360 8.29 19.65 -12.65
C ALA A 360 7.33 18.46 -12.48
N SER A 361 7.19 17.93 -11.25
CA SER A 361 6.19 16.92 -10.91
C SER A 361 4.75 17.40 -11.15
N GLN A 362 4.41 18.64 -10.74
CA GLN A 362 3.09 19.22 -11.06
C GLN A 362 2.88 19.39 -12.56
N GLN A 363 3.91 19.80 -13.29
CA GLN A 363 3.84 19.91 -14.75
C GLN A 363 3.61 18.54 -15.40
N SER A 364 4.24 17.48 -14.89
CA SER A 364 3.99 16.10 -15.32
C SER A 364 2.54 15.67 -15.05
N LEU A 365 2.00 15.99 -13.88
CA LEU A 365 0.57 15.74 -13.58
C LEU A 365 -0.36 16.51 -14.52
N ASN A 366 -0.04 17.77 -14.85
CA ASN A 366 -0.84 18.57 -15.80
C ASN A 366 -0.80 17.99 -17.22
N ALA A 367 0.32 17.40 -17.63
CA ALA A 367 0.49 16.82 -18.96
C ALA A 367 -0.14 15.41 -19.06
N LEU A 368 0.12 14.56 -18.06
CA LEU A 368 -0.28 13.14 -18.10
C LEU A 368 -1.68 12.91 -17.54
N GLY A 369 -2.09 13.66 -16.51
CA GLY A 369 -3.38 13.47 -15.81
C GLY A 369 -4.61 13.50 -16.73
N PRO A 370 -4.71 14.39 -17.73
CA PRO A 370 -5.84 14.39 -18.67
C PRO A 370 -6.00 13.08 -19.48
N HIS A 371 -4.92 12.30 -19.62
CA HIS A 371 -4.90 11.02 -20.34
C HIS A 371 -5.11 9.80 -19.43
N LEU A 372 -5.22 10.02 -18.11
CA LEU A 372 -5.28 8.95 -17.09
C LEU A 372 -6.51 9.14 -16.18
N PRO A 373 -7.72 8.84 -16.67
CA PRO A 373 -8.94 8.98 -15.88
C PRO A 373 -8.98 8.06 -14.64
N GLU A 374 -8.14 7.03 -14.59
CA GLU A 374 -7.93 6.15 -13.44
C GLU A 374 -6.99 6.73 -12.37
N LEU A 375 -6.36 7.87 -12.60
CA LEU A 375 -5.42 8.45 -11.64
C LEU A 375 -6.20 9.11 -10.49
N LEU A 376 -6.08 8.56 -9.28
CA LEU A 376 -6.71 9.08 -8.06
C LEU A 376 -5.64 9.64 -7.12
N GLY A 377 -5.55 10.97 -7.08
CA GLY A 377 -4.52 11.68 -6.32
C GLY A 377 -4.91 12.09 -4.93
N GLY A 378 -3.95 12.60 -4.18
CA GLY A 378 -4.19 13.21 -2.87
C GLY A 378 -2.94 13.75 -2.20
N SER A 379 -3.15 14.41 -1.06
CA SER A 379 -2.08 14.90 -0.20
C SER A 379 -2.52 14.92 1.26
N ALA A 380 -1.58 14.71 2.17
CA ALA A 380 -1.77 14.84 3.60
C ALA A 380 -1.67 16.30 4.04
N ASP A 381 -2.70 17.10 3.67
CA ASP A 381 -2.85 18.53 3.99
C ASP A 381 -1.72 19.46 3.44
N LEU A 382 -0.97 18.99 2.46
CA LEU A 382 0.17 19.70 1.89
C LEU A 382 0.03 19.93 0.37
N ALA A 383 -1.17 19.90 -0.19
CA ALA A 383 -1.42 19.97 -1.63
C ALA A 383 -0.76 21.18 -2.29
N GLY A 384 -0.80 22.35 -1.64
CA GLY A 384 -0.17 23.58 -2.12
C GLY A 384 1.37 23.57 -2.03
N SER A 385 1.93 22.87 -1.03
CA SER A 385 3.39 22.76 -0.83
C SER A 385 4.00 21.65 -1.68
N ASN A 386 3.31 20.51 -1.77
CA ASN A 386 3.73 19.38 -2.61
C ASN A 386 3.47 19.62 -4.10
N LEU A 387 2.64 20.62 -4.44
CA LEU A 387 2.23 20.93 -5.82
C LEU A 387 1.56 19.74 -6.51
N THR A 388 0.65 19.06 -5.80
CA THR A 388 -0.09 17.89 -6.30
C THR A 388 -1.49 18.20 -6.81
N LEU A 389 -2.01 19.41 -6.54
CA LEU A 389 -3.19 19.91 -7.23
C LEU A 389 -2.80 20.33 -8.65
N TRP A 390 -3.22 19.55 -9.62
CA TRP A 390 -3.06 19.83 -11.02
C TRP A 390 -4.35 20.44 -11.61
N SER A 391 -4.29 20.97 -12.83
CA SER A 391 -5.38 21.75 -13.43
C SER A 391 -6.71 21.00 -13.60
N GLY A 392 -6.67 19.66 -13.70
CA GLY A 392 -7.84 18.80 -13.80
C GLY A 392 -8.24 18.13 -12.46
N ALA A 393 -7.61 18.48 -11.34
CA ALA A 393 -7.93 17.89 -10.05
C ALA A 393 -9.32 18.33 -9.58
N GLN A 394 -10.16 17.34 -9.22
CA GLN A 394 -11.51 17.53 -8.69
C GLN A 394 -11.64 16.77 -7.38
N GLY A 395 -12.01 17.47 -6.30
CA GLY A 395 -12.08 16.89 -4.96
C GLY A 395 -13.18 15.83 -4.85
N VAL A 396 -12.83 14.67 -4.27
CA VAL A 396 -13.80 13.66 -3.84
C VAL A 396 -14.41 14.08 -2.51
N SER A 397 -15.73 13.98 -2.38
CA SER A 397 -16.47 14.26 -1.14
C SER A 397 -17.69 13.35 -1.01
N ALA A 398 -18.39 13.42 0.13
CA ALA A 398 -19.65 12.69 0.32
C ALA A 398 -20.70 13.05 -0.73
N ALA A 399 -20.74 14.32 -1.16
CA ALA A 399 -21.72 14.83 -2.14
C ALA A 399 -21.27 14.74 -3.60
N SER A 400 -19.97 14.53 -3.85
CA SER A 400 -19.38 14.47 -5.20
C SER A 400 -18.29 13.40 -5.19
N ALA A 401 -18.66 12.19 -5.56
CA ALA A 401 -17.80 11.01 -5.51
C ALA A 401 -17.05 10.74 -6.82
N GLU A 402 -17.44 11.40 -7.93
CA GLU A 402 -16.85 11.24 -9.25
C GLU A 402 -15.48 11.89 -9.43
N GLY A 403 -14.99 12.60 -8.41
CA GLY A 403 -13.71 13.31 -8.42
C GLY A 403 -12.49 12.37 -8.53
N ASN A 404 -11.32 12.99 -8.66
CA ASN A 404 -10.04 12.30 -8.85
C ASN A 404 -8.95 12.77 -7.86
N TYR A 405 -9.35 13.49 -6.79
CA TYR A 405 -8.43 14.02 -5.79
C TYR A 405 -9.01 13.90 -4.37
N VAL A 406 -8.28 13.27 -3.47
CA VAL A 406 -8.67 13.05 -2.07
C VAL A 406 -7.89 14.01 -1.16
N TYR A 407 -8.60 14.82 -0.40
CA TYR A 407 -8.01 15.63 0.68
C TYR A 407 -7.91 14.77 1.94
N TYR A 408 -6.77 14.14 2.15
CA TYR A 408 -6.57 13.24 3.30
C TYR A 408 -6.53 13.97 4.65
N GLY A 409 -6.23 15.27 4.66
CA GLY A 409 -5.88 16.00 5.88
C GLY A 409 -4.54 15.52 6.45
N VAL A 410 -4.20 15.90 7.68
CA VAL A 410 -2.94 15.49 8.34
C VAL A 410 -3.07 14.04 8.80
N ARG A 411 -2.94 13.09 7.85
CA ARG A 411 -3.14 11.64 8.04
C ARG A 411 -2.23 10.84 7.10
N GLU A 412 -0.93 10.95 7.26
CA GLU A 412 0.06 10.34 6.36
C GLU A 412 -0.05 8.81 6.37
N PHE A 413 -0.24 8.20 7.54
CA PHE A 413 -0.36 6.75 7.67
C PHE A 413 -1.65 6.25 7.02
N ALA A 414 -2.79 6.85 7.36
CA ALA A 414 -4.06 6.46 6.73
C ALA A 414 -4.05 6.72 5.21
N MET A 415 -3.47 7.83 4.74
CA MET A 415 -3.32 8.10 3.31
C MET A 415 -2.64 6.93 2.60
N ALA A 416 -1.48 6.51 3.08
CA ALA A 416 -0.73 5.42 2.48
C ALA A 416 -1.47 4.08 2.57
N ALA A 417 -2.11 3.78 3.70
CA ALA A 417 -2.88 2.55 3.89
C ALA A 417 -4.19 2.54 3.06
N ILE A 418 -4.89 3.68 2.95
CA ILE A 418 -6.08 3.84 2.10
C ILE A 418 -5.70 3.65 0.62
N MET A 419 -4.57 4.23 0.18
CA MET A 419 -4.06 4.01 -1.17
C MET A 419 -3.79 2.54 -1.47
N ASN A 420 -3.27 1.77 -0.50
CA ASN A 420 -3.15 0.32 -0.66
C ASN A 420 -4.50 -0.34 -0.93
N GLY A 421 -5.53 0.05 -0.19
CA GLY A 421 -6.90 -0.44 -0.39
C GLY A 421 -7.47 -0.08 -1.76
N VAL A 422 -7.23 1.15 -2.23
CA VAL A 422 -7.64 1.61 -3.57
C VAL A 422 -6.95 0.79 -4.66
N ALA A 423 -5.64 0.58 -4.56
CA ALA A 423 -4.88 -0.22 -5.52
C ALA A 423 -5.34 -1.68 -5.55
N LEU A 424 -5.54 -2.29 -4.38
CA LEU A 424 -6.04 -3.67 -4.25
C LEU A 424 -7.45 -3.88 -4.80
N HIS A 425 -8.31 -2.88 -4.65
CA HIS A 425 -9.67 -2.91 -5.22
C HIS A 425 -9.62 -2.96 -6.74
N GLY A 426 -8.67 -2.27 -7.35
CA GLY A 426 -8.58 -2.09 -8.78
C GLY A 426 -9.44 -0.93 -9.33
N GLY A 427 -9.22 -0.60 -10.59
CA GLY A 427 -9.92 0.49 -11.28
C GLY A 427 -9.27 1.86 -11.14
N PHE A 428 -8.32 2.02 -10.21
CA PHE A 428 -7.58 3.26 -9.97
C PHE A 428 -6.08 3.03 -9.80
N ILE A 429 -5.30 4.06 -10.12
CA ILE A 429 -3.88 4.17 -9.77
C ILE A 429 -3.76 5.29 -8.73
N PRO A 430 -3.59 4.98 -7.44
CA PRO A 430 -3.50 6.00 -6.42
C PRO A 430 -2.13 6.67 -6.38
N TYR A 431 -2.12 8.01 -6.17
CA TYR A 431 -0.92 8.71 -5.73
C TYR A 431 -1.22 9.56 -4.50
N GLY A 432 -0.25 9.66 -3.60
CA GLY A 432 -0.39 10.45 -2.38
C GLY A 432 0.90 11.16 -2.01
N ALA A 433 0.76 12.36 -1.47
CA ALA A 433 1.86 13.26 -1.23
C ALA A 433 1.96 13.74 0.22
N THR A 434 3.20 13.88 0.65
CA THR A 434 3.60 14.58 1.88
C THR A 434 5.05 15.05 1.75
N PHE A 435 5.61 15.71 2.76
CA PHE A 435 7.06 15.95 2.81
C PHE A 435 7.81 14.64 3.05
N LEU A 436 9.03 14.53 2.53
CA LEU A 436 9.81 13.30 2.64
C LEU A 436 10.02 12.89 4.11
N ILE A 437 10.26 13.83 5.01
CA ILE A 437 10.42 13.52 6.43
C ILE A 437 9.18 12.86 7.03
N PHE A 438 7.97 13.26 6.60
CA PHE A 438 6.71 12.71 7.12
C PHE A 438 6.35 11.33 6.53
N MET A 439 7.14 10.83 5.58
CA MET A 439 7.09 9.42 5.20
C MET A 439 7.27 8.50 6.43
N GLU A 440 7.96 8.95 7.47
CA GLU A 440 8.14 8.18 8.71
C GLU A 440 6.80 7.83 9.38
N TYR A 441 5.79 8.72 9.33
CA TYR A 441 4.44 8.39 9.80
C TYR A 441 3.79 7.30 8.93
N ALA A 442 4.03 7.32 7.62
CA ALA A 442 3.45 6.39 6.65
C ALA A 442 4.29 5.10 6.45
N ARG A 443 5.47 5.01 7.03
CA ARG A 443 6.53 4.01 6.75
C ARG A 443 6.01 2.59 6.65
N ASN A 444 5.16 2.18 7.60
CA ASN A 444 4.67 0.80 7.62
C ASN A 444 3.71 0.53 6.44
N ALA A 445 2.84 1.47 6.07
CA ALA A 445 1.93 1.30 4.93
C ALA A 445 2.69 1.33 3.59
N VAL A 446 3.74 2.16 3.46
CA VAL A 446 4.64 2.15 2.29
C VAL A 446 5.32 0.78 2.15
N ARG A 447 5.78 0.20 3.27
CA ARG A 447 6.32 -1.16 3.28
C ARG A 447 5.28 -2.20 2.85
N MET A 448 4.03 -2.05 3.28
CA MET A 448 2.94 -2.97 2.89
C MET A 448 2.62 -2.88 1.40
N SER A 449 2.67 -1.69 0.78
CA SER A 449 2.55 -1.55 -0.68
C SER A 449 3.59 -2.40 -1.41
N ALA A 450 4.84 -2.34 -0.94
CA ALA A 450 5.96 -3.08 -1.51
C ALA A 450 5.81 -4.60 -1.31
N LEU A 451 5.39 -5.02 -0.11
CA LEU A 451 5.15 -6.43 0.21
C LEU A 451 4.04 -7.03 -0.64
N MET A 452 2.94 -6.29 -0.83
CA MET A 452 1.80 -6.73 -1.65
C MET A 452 2.01 -6.52 -3.16
N GLY A 453 3.11 -5.88 -3.56
CA GLY A 453 3.39 -5.61 -4.96
C GLY A 453 2.42 -4.63 -5.63
N GLN A 454 1.86 -3.68 -4.88
CA GLN A 454 0.83 -2.79 -5.39
C GLN A 454 1.41 -1.56 -6.09
N ARG A 455 0.79 -1.16 -7.21
CA ARG A 455 1.07 0.10 -7.91
C ARG A 455 0.51 1.26 -7.10
N VAL A 456 1.32 1.78 -6.19
CA VAL A 456 1.04 2.98 -5.39
C VAL A 456 2.14 3.99 -5.63
N LEU A 457 1.78 5.23 -5.95
CA LEU A 457 2.71 6.29 -6.28
C LEU A 457 2.83 7.24 -5.09
N TYR A 458 4.01 7.32 -4.51
CA TYR A 458 4.32 8.25 -3.43
C TYR A 458 5.04 9.47 -3.98
N VAL A 459 4.51 10.66 -3.70
CA VAL A 459 5.09 11.95 -4.08
C VAL A 459 5.62 12.61 -2.81
N PHE A 460 6.92 12.49 -2.59
CA PHE A 460 7.58 13.07 -1.42
C PHE A 460 8.37 14.30 -1.83
N THR A 461 8.04 15.46 -1.25
CA THR A 461 8.75 16.71 -1.55
C THR A 461 9.57 17.18 -0.36
N HIS A 462 10.34 18.28 -0.55
CA HIS A 462 11.24 18.81 0.47
C HIS A 462 12.30 17.76 0.85
N ASP A 463 13.05 17.37 -0.17
CA ASP A 463 13.90 16.17 -0.25
C ASP A 463 15.15 16.20 0.63
N SER A 464 15.59 17.36 1.13
CA SER A 464 16.88 17.52 1.82
C SER A 464 16.93 18.80 2.66
N ILE A 465 18.09 19.10 3.24
CA ILE A 465 18.41 20.40 3.86
C ILE A 465 18.15 21.59 2.92
N GLY A 466 18.05 21.35 1.61
CA GLY A 466 17.70 22.34 0.61
C GLY A 466 16.31 22.96 0.76
N LEU A 467 15.47 22.44 1.63
CA LEU A 467 14.20 23.07 1.99
C LEU A 467 14.38 24.35 2.84
N GLY A 468 15.50 24.44 3.58
CA GLY A 468 15.91 25.68 4.25
C GLY A 468 15.45 25.81 5.69
N GLU A 469 14.84 26.93 6.01
CA GLU A 469 14.66 27.52 7.34
C GLU A 469 13.78 26.69 8.28
N ASP A 470 12.93 25.77 7.77
CA ASP A 470 12.07 24.93 8.59
C ASP A 470 12.86 24.03 9.57
N GLY A 471 14.13 23.80 9.25
CA GLY A 471 15.08 23.17 10.18
C GLY A 471 14.98 21.65 10.28
N PRO A 472 15.66 21.05 11.27
CA PRO A 472 15.89 19.60 11.35
C PRO A 472 14.63 18.76 11.51
N THR A 473 13.52 19.31 12.01
CA THR A 473 12.25 18.59 12.11
C THR A 473 11.58 18.35 10.75
N HIS A 474 12.02 19.04 9.71
CA HIS A 474 11.48 18.97 8.35
C HIS A 474 12.52 18.50 7.32
N GLN A 475 13.80 18.50 7.69
CA GLN A 475 14.92 18.14 6.83
C GLN A 475 15.21 16.63 6.91
N PRO A 476 14.92 15.85 5.85
CA PRO A 476 15.26 14.43 5.83
C PRO A 476 16.77 14.23 5.69
N VAL A 477 17.28 13.18 6.31
CA VAL A 477 18.68 12.73 6.24
C VAL A 477 18.72 11.24 5.91
N GLU A 478 18.15 10.38 6.78
CA GLU A 478 18.17 8.92 6.67
C GLU A 478 17.03 8.36 5.80
N GLN A 479 16.01 9.13 5.46
CA GLN A 479 14.79 8.67 4.79
C GLN A 479 15.06 8.07 3.40
N LEU A 480 15.98 8.66 2.62
CA LEU A 480 16.39 8.13 1.33
C LEU A 480 17.01 6.73 1.45
N THR A 481 17.92 6.55 2.40
CA THR A 481 18.53 5.26 2.70
C THR A 481 17.47 4.24 3.14
N ALA A 482 16.52 4.66 4.00
CA ALA A 482 15.44 3.80 4.47
C ALA A 482 14.49 3.37 3.34
N LEU A 483 14.17 4.24 2.39
CA LEU A 483 13.35 3.90 1.22
C LEU A 483 14.08 2.89 0.32
N ARG A 484 15.34 3.16 -0.04
CA ARG A 484 16.18 2.29 -0.87
C ARG A 484 16.47 0.93 -0.25
N ALA A 485 16.45 0.83 1.08
CA ALA A 485 16.58 -0.44 1.80
C ALA A 485 15.28 -1.27 1.82
N THR A 486 14.15 -0.72 1.35
CA THR A 486 12.87 -1.44 1.33
C THR A 486 12.78 -2.32 0.08
N PRO A 487 12.67 -3.66 0.23
CA PRO A 487 12.54 -4.54 -0.93
C PRO A 487 11.32 -4.18 -1.79
N ASN A 488 11.47 -4.32 -3.10
CA ASN A 488 10.41 -4.06 -4.09
C ASN A 488 9.86 -2.62 -4.07
N LEU A 489 10.59 -1.64 -3.55
CA LEU A 489 10.28 -0.21 -3.68
C LEU A 489 11.27 0.43 -4.64
N GLN A 490 10.80 1.21 -5.62
CA GLN A 490 11.67 2.06 -6.45
C GLN A 490 11.69 3.48 -5.87
N THR A 491 12.89 4.04 -5.72
CA THR A 491 13.10 5.38 -5.18
C THR A 491 13.72 6.27 -6.25
N TRP A 492 12.91 7.13 -6.84
CA TRP A 492 13.30 8.09 -7.88
C TRP A 492 13.60 9.45 -7.28
N ARG A 493 14.79 9.97 -7.46
CA ARG A 493 15.20 11.31 -7.03
C ARG A 493 15.76 12.10 -8.23
N PRO A 494 14.89 12.73 -9.02
CA PRO A 494 15.27 13.39 -10.28
C PRO A 494 16.00 14.72 -10.06
N CYS A 495 16.94 15.03 -10.96
CA CYS A 495 17.74 16.26 -10.92
C CYS A 495 17.16 17.42 -11.72
N ASP A 496 16.19 17.19 -12.61
CA ASP A 496 15.58 18.22 -13.46
C ASP A 496 14.17 17.84 -13.95
N ALA A 497 13.61 18.63 -14.86
CA ALA A 497 12.28 18.39 -15.42
C ALA A 497 12.21 17.12 -16.28
N VAL A 498 13.28 16.78 -16.99
CA VAL A 498 13.32 15.60 -17.88
C VAL A 498 13.36 14.32 -17.06
N GLU A 499 14.26 14.22 -16.08
CA GLU A 499 14.27 13.09 -15.15
C GLU A 499 12.95 12.98 -14.38
N SER A 500 12.32 14.10 -14.00
CA SER A 500 11.02 14.11 -13.32
C SER A 500 9.90 13.54 -14.19
N ALA A 501 9.84 13.90 -15.46
CA ALA A 501 8.86 13.38 -16.41
C ALA A 501 9.04 11.87 -16.65
N ILE A 502 10.29 11.42 -16.77
CA ILE A 502 10.61 9.99 -16.93
C ILE A 502 10.29 9.21 -15.66
N ALA A 503 10.57 9.76 -14.47
CA ALA A 503 10.21 9.12 -13.20
C ALA A 503 8.69 8.88 -13.10
N TRP A 504 7.86 9.87 -13.46
CA TRP A 504 6.41 9.72 -13.55
C TRP A 504 5.99 8.64 -14.54
N LYS A 505 6.56 8.65 -15.77
CA LYS A 505 6.29 7.61 -16.78
C LYS A 505 6.62 6.21 -16.25
N GLN A 506 7.81 6.04 -15.67
CA GLN A 506 8.26 4.76 -15.15
C GLN A 506 7.41 4.27 -13.96
N ALA A 507 7.04 5.18 -13.04
CA ALA A 507 6.19 4.87 -11.91
C ALA A 507 4.78 4.43 -12.35
N LEU A 508 4.20 5.06 -13.38
CA LEU A 508 2.90 4.69 -13.94
C LEU A 508 2.95 3.36 -14.71
N LEU A 509 4.03 3.08 -15.43
CA LEU A 509 4.22 1.81 -16.14
C LEU A 509 4.47 0.61 -15.22
N ARG A 510 4.98 0.85 -14.01
CA ARG A 510 5.28 -0.21 -13.04
C ARG A 510 3.99 -0.76 -12.43
N ASP A 511 3.64 -2.00 -12.75
CA ASP A 511 2.42 -2.68 -12.28
C ASP A 511 2.60 -3.53 -11.01
N LYS A 512 3.85 -3.86 -10.63
CA LYS A 512 4.17 -4.82 -9.53
C LYS A 512 5.04 -4.22 -8.43
N GLY A 513 4.58 -3.14 -7.86
CA GLY A 513 5.25 -2.51 -6.73
C GLY A 513 5.10 -0.99 -6.72
N PRO A 514 5.31 -0.38 -5.55
CA PRO A 514 5.22 1.06 -5.39
C PRO A 514 6.45 1.79 -5.93
N SER A 515 6.25 3.06 -6.26
CA SER A 515 7.32 3.99 -6.60
C SER A 515 7.25 5.21 -5.69
N ALA A 516 8.38 5.57 -5.06
CA ALA A 516 8.55 6.80 -4.32
C ALA A 516 9.32 7.80 -5.20
N MET A 517 8.70 8.92 -5.51
CA MET A 517 9.28 10.00 -6.29
C MET A 517 9.61 11.16 -5.37
N ILE A 518 10.88 11.53 -5.32
CA ILE A 518 11.46 12.45 -4.34
C ILE A 518 11.83 13.77 -5.03
N PHE A 519 11.23 14.87 -4.58
CA PHE A 519 11.33 16.15 -5.26
C PHE A 519 11.84 17.28 -4.37
N SER A 520 12.65 18.16 -4.93
CA SER A 520 13.21 19.34 -4.28
C SER A 520 12.19 20.47 -4.10
N ARG A 521 12.40 21.29 -3.06
CA ARG A 521 11.72 22.59 -2.89
C ARG A 521 12.39 23.68 -3.74
N GLN A 522 13.73 23.68 -3.78
CA GLN A 522 14.53 24.65 -4.49
C GLN A 522 14.56 24.39 -6.00
N THR A 523 14.83 25.45 -6.78
CA THR A 523 15.02 25.36 -8.22
C THR A 523 16.32 24.62 -8.55
N LEU A 524 16.27 23.75 -9.54
CA LEU A 524 17.40 22.96 -10.05
C LEU A 524 17.65 23.36 -11.50
N PRO A 525 18.93 23.44 -11.92
CA PRO A 525 19.28 23.74 -13.32
C PRO A 525 18.98 22.53 -14.22
N HIS A 526 18.62 22.79 -15.45
CA HIS A 526 18.45 21.79 -16.49
C HIS A 526 19.77 21.06 -16.79
N GLN A 527 19.71 19.72 -16.91
CA GLN A 527 20.88 18.85 -17.11
C GLN A 527 20.74 17.92 -18.32
N VAL A 528 19.57 17.33 -18.52
CA VAL A 528 19.35 16.22 -19.45
C VAL A 528 18.82 16.72 -20.80
N GLY A 529 19.58 16.50 -21.88
CA GLY A 529 19.18 16.98 -23.21
C GLY A 529 19.49 16.01 -24.36
N ALA A 530 20.50 15.15 -24.20
CA ALA A 530 20.90 14.23 -25.27
C ALA A 530 20.05 12.93 -25.26
N ALA A 531 19.80 12.36 -26.43
CA ALA A 531 19.02 11.14 -26.58
C ALA A 531 19.59 9.96 -25.75
N GLU A 532 20.93 9.84 -25.69
CA GLU A 532 21.59 8.81 -24.87
C GLU A 532 21.32 9.01 -23.37
N GLN A 533 21.26 10.26 -22.91
CA GLN A 533 20.95 10.59 -21.52
C GLN A 533 19.50 10.22 -21.20
N ILE A 534 18.55 10.59 -22.06
CA ILE A 534 17.12 10.25 -21.91
C ILE A 534 16.93 8.74 -21.79
N GLU A 535 17.54 7.96 -22.71
CA GLU A 535 17.52 6.50 -22.65
C GLU A 535 18.16 5.98 -21.34
N GLY A 536 19.22 6.63 -20.88
CA GLY A 536 19.91 6.30 -19.64
C GLY A 536 19.06 6.55 -18.39
N VAL A 537 18.25 7.62 -18.37
CA VAL A 537 17.32 7.89 -17.26
C VAL A 537 16.32 6.74 -17.10
N HIS A 538 15.79 6.21 -18.20
CA HIS A 538 14.91 5.03 -18.17
C HIS A 538 15.56 3.79 -17.53
N ARG A 539 16.89 3.75 -17.52
CA ARG A 539 17.68 2.66 -16.91
C ARG A 539 18.11 2.95 -15.48
N GLY A 540 17.70 4.08 -14.90
CA GLY A 540 17.88 4.40 -13.48
C GLY A 540 19.25 4.95 -13.08
N GLY A 541 20.26 4.86 -13.95
CA GLY A 541 21.60 5.42 -13.74
C GLY A 541 22.37 5.46 -15.06
N TYR A 542 23.05 6.56 -15.34
CA TYR A 542 23.65 6.79 -16.65
C TYR A 542 24.81 7.81 -16.60
N VAL A 543 25.64 7.80 -17.63
CA VAL A 543 26.71 8.79 -17.81
C VAL A 543 26.11 10.11 -18.29
N LEU A 544 26.00 11.09 -17.39
CA LEU A 544 25.52 12.44 -17.71
C LEU A 544 26.61 13.28 -18.39
N MET A 545 27.84 13.23 -17.89
CA MET A 545 29.00 13.90 -18.46
C MET A 545 30.14 12.90 -18.63
N ARG A 546 30.62 12.74 -19.88
CA ARG A 546 31.75 11.87 -20.16
C ARG A 546 33.06 12.55 -19.80
N GLU A 547 34.03 11.77 -19.37
CA GLU A 547 35.41 12.16 -19.14
C GLU A 547 36.08 12.69 -20.42
N GLN A 548 37.05 13.57 -20.26
CA GLN A 548 37.95 13.98 -21.32
C GLN A 548 39.34 13.35 -21.09
N GLY A 549 39.82 12.56 -22.04
CA GLY A 549 41.06 11.79 -21.91
C GLY A 549 40.85 10.46 -21.20
N ASP A 550 41.83 10.01 -20.41
CA ASP A 550 41.76 8.82 -19.60
C ASP A 550 40.79 9.02 -18.43
N LEU A 551 40.05 7.98 -18.02
CA LEU A 551 39.09 8.06 -16.92
C LEU A 551 39.83 7.94 -15.58
N ASP A 552 40.05 9.08 -14.91
CA ASP A 552 40.74 9.15 -13.60
C ASP A 552 39.80 8.87 -12.43
N ALA A 553 38.56 9.39 -12.49
CA ALA A 553 37.59 9.22 -11.40
C ALA A 553 36.12 9.29 -11.88
N ILE A 554 35.21 8.76 -11.06
CA ILE A 554 33.77 8.81 -11.29
C ILE A 554 33.09 9.54 -10.12
N VAL A 555 32.27 10.56 -10.45
CA VAL A 555 31.39 11.23 -9.48
C VAL A 555 29.97 10.74 -9.72
N ILE A 556 29.34 10.14 -8.70
CA ILE A 556 27.96 9.66 -8.72
C ILE A 556 27.11 10.65 -7.94
N ALA A 557 26.05 11.17 -8.55
CA ALA A 557 25.15 12.09 -7.88
C ALA A 557 23.68 11.79 -8.20
N THR A 558 22.77 12.35 -7.43
CA THR A 558 21.33 12.21 -7.61
C THR A 558 20.61 13.48 -7.15
N GLY A 559 19.46 13.75 -7.75
CA GLY A 559 18.62 14.88 -7.36
C GLY A 559 19.34 16.23 -7.45
N SER A 560 19.15 17.06 -6.43
CA SER A 560 19.68 18.41 -6.40
C SER A 560 21.21 18.50 -6.43
N GLU A 561 21.93 17.44 -6.09
CA GLU A 561 23.40 17.44 -6.02
C GLU A 561 24.06 17.12 -7.36
N VAL A 562 23.30 16.72 -8.37
CA VAL A 562 23.83 16.47 -9.74
C VAL A 562 24.52 17.74 -10.30
N ALA A 563 23.94 18.91 -10.09
CA ALA A 563 24.55 20.16 -10.54
C ALA A 563 25.91 20.44 -9.87
N LEU A 564 26.06 20.13 -8.58
CA LEU A 564 27.35 20.23 -7.88
C LEU A 564 28.40 19.29 -8.49
N ALA A 565 28.01 18.07 -8.80
CA ALA A 565 28.88 17.08 -9.42
C ALA A 565 29.35 17.52 -10.82
N VAL A 566 28.44 18.06 -11.64
CA VAL A 566 28.74 18.57 -12.98
C VAL A 566 29.71 19.75 -12.91
N GLU A 567 29.50 20.71 -12.02
CA GLU A 567 30.37 21.85 -11.85
C GLU A 567 31.76 21.43 -11.33
N ALA A 568 31.82 20.53 -10.35
CA ALA A 568 33.09 20.00 -9.84
C ALA A 568 33.89 19.26 -10.93
N ALA A 569 33.23 18.41 -11.71
CA ALA A 569 33.86 17.70 -12.82
C ALA A 569 34.36 18.66 -13.92
N GLY A 570 33.61 19.73 -14.19
CA GLY A 570 34.06 20.80 -15.10
C GLY A 570 35.37 21.44 -14.65
N ARG A 571 35.49 21.84 -13.38
CA ARG A 571 36.71 22.42 -12.79
C ARG A 571 37.89 21.46 -12.83
N LEU A 572 37.64 20.18 -12.54
CA LEU A 572 38.67 19.12 -12.58
C LEU A 572 39.13 18.86 -14.02
N THR A 573 38.23 18.89 -14.98
CA THR A 573 38.54 18.77 -16.42
C THR A 573 39.42 19.92 -16.90
N GLU A 574 39.14 21.15 -16.48
CA GLU A 574 39.98 22.32 -16.75
C GLU A 574 41.39 22.17 -16.13
N ALA A 575 41.49 21.46 -15.01
CA ALA A 575 42.77 21.12 -14.38
C ALA A 575 43.46 19.89 -15.01
N GLY A 576 42.89 19.29 -16.07
CA GLY A 576 43.49 18.19 -16.82
C GLY A 576 43.15 16.78 -16.26
N ARG A 577 42.10 16.66 -15.44
CA ARG A 577 41.61 15.36 -14.92
C ARG A 577 40.47 14.82 -15.78
N GLY A 578 40.49 13.52 -16.05
CA GLY A 578 39.40 12.80 -16.71
C GLY A 578 38.33 12.35 -15.71
N VAL A 579 37.31 13.18 -15.52
CA VAL A 579 36.24 12.88 -14.56
C VAL A 579 34.91 12.60 -15.25
N ARG A 580 34.30 11.46 -14.94
CA ARG A 580 32.96 11.09 -15.40
C ARG A 580 31.93 11.47 -14.34
N VAL A 581 30.81 12.06 -14.77
CA VAL A 581 29.63 12.26 -13.91
C VAL A 581 28.55 11.24 -14.27
N VAL A 582 28.07 10.51 -13.27
CA VAL A 582 26.95 9.60 -13.35
C VAL A 582 25.77 10.18 -12.58
N SER A 583 24.65 10.44 -13.26
CA SER A 583 23.38 10.69 -12.58
C SER A 583 22.72 9.34 -12.27
N MET A 584 22.25 9.16 -11.03
CA MET A 584 21.60 7.93 -10.56
C MET A 584 20.22 8.24 -9.96
N PRO A 585 19.23 8.60 -10.81
CA PRO A 585 17.91 8.95 -10.33
C PRO A 585 17.16 7.79 -9.64
N CYS A 586 17.46 6.52 -9.97
CA CYS A 586 16.85 5.35 -9.33
C CYS A 586 17.83 4.16 -9.30
N ALA A 587 18.45 3.93 -8.17
CA ALA A 587 19.44 2.87 -8.00
C ALA A 587 18.87 1.46 -8.22
N GLU A 588 17.63 1.21 -7.79
CA GLU A 588 16.96 -0.10 -7.92
C GLU A 588 16.75 -0.47 -9.40
N VAL A 589 16.41 0.51 -10.24
CA VAL A 589 16.26 0.31 -11.68
C VAL A 589 17.62 0.10 -12.34
N PHE A 590 18.64 0.84 -11.92
CA PHE A 590 20.01 0.66 -12.42
C PHE A 590 20.56 -0.73 -12.08
N GLU A 591 20.36 -1.20 -10.87
CA GLU A 591 20.84 -2.53 -10.44
C GLU A 591 20.17 -3.68 -11.17
N ALA A 592 18.94 -3.50 -11.64
CA ALA A 592 18.21 -4.48 -12.45
C ALA A 592 18.70 -4.56 -13.91
N GLN A 593 19.57 -3.64 -14.35
CA GLN A 593 20.10 -3.64 -15.72
C GLN A 593 21.09 -4.78 -15.93
N ALA A 594 21.30 -5.13 -17.21
CA ALA A 594 22.32 -6.09 -17.62
C ALA A 594 23.73 -5.69 -17.13
N ALA A 595 24.55 -6.66 -16.81
CA ALA A 595 25.91 -6.43 -16.28
C ALA A 595 26.75 -5.54 -17.18
N ASP A 596 26.64 -5.74 -18.50
CA ASP A 596 27.40 -4.97 -19.51
C ASP A 596 27.04 -3.46 -19.45
N TYR A 597 25.76 -3.14 -19.23
CA TYR A 597 25.33 -1.76 -19.09
C TYR A 597 25.87 -1.14 -17.80
N ARG A 598 25.75 -1.85 -16.69
CA ARG A 598 26.26 -1.38 -15.40
C ARG A 598 27.78 -1.17 -15.44
N GLU A 599 28.49 -2.06 -16.09
CA GLU A 599 29.95 -1.96 -16.30
C GLU A 599 30.31 -0.78 -17.22
N ALA A 600 29.52 -0.50 -18.25
CA ALA A 600 29.75 0.66 -19.13
C ALA A 600 29.56 2.00 -18.38
N VAL A 601 28.63 2.06 -17.41
CA VAL A 601 28.36 3.27 -16.61
C VAL A 601 29.38 3.39 -15.46
N LEU A 602 29.64 2.31 -14.72
CA LEU A 602 30.50 2.23 -13.55
C LEU A 602 31.54 1.12 -13.74
N PRO A 603 32.58 1.34 -14.60
CA PRO A 603 33.63 0.35 -14.83
C PRO A 603 34.25 -0.15 -13.53
N SER A 604 34.35 -1.47 -13.37
CA SER A 604 34.83 -2.12 -12.14
C SER A 604 36.33 -1.92 -11.86
N ASP A 605 37.10 -1.54 -12.88
CA ASP A 605 38.52 -1.24 -12.78
C ASP A 605 38.80 0.21 -12.33
N VAL A 606 37.81 1.10 -12.32
CA VAL A 606 37.92 2.47 -11.79
C VAL A 606 37.42 2.51 -10.36
N LEU A 607 38.36 2.48 -9.41
CA LEU A 607 38.05 2.49 -7.97
C LEU A 607 37.96 3.90 -7.39
N ALA A 608 38.55 4.91 -8.05
CA ALA A 608 38.46 6.29 -7.65
C ALA A 608 37.03 6.81 -7.87
N ARG A 609 36.18 6.69 -6.84
CA ARG A 609 34.77 7.04 -6.89
C ARG A 609 34.36 7.95 -5.75
N VAL A 610 33.56 8.94 -6.08
CA VAL A 610 32.95 9.87 -5.12
C VAL A 610 31.44 9.86 -5.32
N ALA A 611 30.65 9.81 -4.25
CA ALA A 611 29.22 10.02 -4.29
C ALA A 611 28.83 11.35 -3.64
N VAL A 612 27.79 12.00 -4.16
CA VAL A 612 27.31 13.30 -3.68
C VAL A 612 25.80 13.24 -3.49
N GLU A 613 25.32 13.35 -2.26
CA GLU A 613 23.90 13.41 -1.93
C GLU A 613 23.67 14.14 -0.59
N ALA A 614 22.72 15.06 -0.54
CA ALA A 614 22.25 15.68 0.70
C ALA A 614 21.34 14.70 1.48
N GLY A 615 21.93 13.60 1.92
CA GLY A 615 21.34 12.49 2.65
C GLY A 615 22.41 11.71 3.39
N HIS A 616 22.00 10.67 4.13
CA HIS A 616 22.94 9.84 4.89
C HIS A 616 23.93 9.11 3.98
N THR A 617 25.20 9.10 4.35
CA THR A 617 26.31 8.61 3.52
C THR A 617 26.30 7.10 3.28
N ASP A 618 25.74 6.30 4.18
CA ASP A 618 25.94 4.84 4.23
C ASP A 618 25.50 4.11 2.95
N PHE A 619 24.42 4.52 2.31
CA PHE A 619 23.94 3.87 1.09
C PHE A 619 24.99 3.87 -0.03
N TRP A 620 25.75 4.94 -0.14
CA TRP A 620 26.67 5.14 -1.25
C TRP A 620 27.96 4.33 -1.18
N TYR A 621 28.34 3.82 -0.01
CA TYR A 621 29.52 2.93 0.12
C TYR A 621 29.38 1.64 -0.71
N LYS A 622 28.16 1.24 -1.05
CA LYS A 622 27.92 0.14 -1.99
C LYS A 622 28.50 0.39 -3.39
N TYR A 623 28.57 1.66 -3.82
CA TYR A 623 29.03 2.07 -5.14
C TYR A 623 30.46 2.61 -5.15
N VAL A 624 30.85 3.31 -4.10
CA VAL A 624 32.18 3.93 -4.02
C VAL A 624 33.21 3.02 -3.35
N GLY A 625 32.80 1.99 -2.62
CA GLY A 625 33.70 1.14 -1.84
C GLY A 625 34.19 1.86 -0.57
N LEU A 626 35.05 1.15 0.21
CA LEU A 626 35.57 1.69 1.47
C LEU A 626 36.66 2.76 1.24
N ASP A 627 37.35 2.70 0.12
CA ASP A 627 38.41 3.65 -0.25
C ASP A 627 37.86 4.89 -0.96
N GLY A 628 36.59 4.83 -1.43
CA GLY A 628 35.91 6.00 -2.02
C GLY A 628 35.49 7.03 -0.98
N ARG A 629 34.93 8.13 -1.46
CA ARG A 629 34.44 9.24 -0.61
C ARG A 629 32.97 9.51 -0.86
N VAL A 630 32.27 9.97 0.18
CA VAL A 630 30.88 10.40 0.09
C VAL A 630 30.76 11.82 0.66
N VAL A 631 30.36 12.76 -0.18
CA VAL A 631 30.00 14.12 0.23
C VAL A 631 28.50 14.11 0.56
N GLY A 632 28.16 14.03 1.84
CA GLY A 632 26.80 13.83 2.31
C GLY A 632 26.62 14.25 3.77
N MET A 633 25.55 13.74 4.39
CA MET A 633 25.16 14.09 5.76
C MET A 633 25.53 12.97 6.73
N SER A 634 26.02 13.33 7.90
CA SER A 634 26.26 12.41 9.03
C SER A 634 25.60 12.88 10.34
N SER A 635 24.85 13.97 10.28
CA SER A 635 24.11 14.56 11.40
C SER A 635 22.79 15.12 10.91
N PHE A 636 21.91 15.48 11.85
CA PHE A 636 20.70 16.24 11.52
C PHE A 636 21.05 17.60 10.94
N GLY A 637 20.10 18.19 10.21
CA GLY A 637 20.23 19.51 9.66
C GLY A 637 20.13 20.64 10.69
N GLU A 638 20.06 21.88 10.21
CA GLU A 638 19.95 23.09 11.02
C GLU A 638 18.95 24.08 10.41
N SER A 639 18.47 25.03 11.20
CA SER A 639 17.55 26.06 10.74
C SER A 639 18.31 27.26 10.18
N ALA A 640 18.40 27.37 8.85
CA ALA A 640 19.05 28.47 8.14
C ALA A 640 18.59 28.49 6.66
N PRO A 641 18.90 29.57 5.90
CA PRO A 641 18.73 29.56 4.45
C PRO A 641 19.49 28.38 3.79
N ALA A 642 18.90 27.78 2.77
CA ALA A 642 19.44 26.59 2.10
C ALA A 642 20.92 26.73 1.70
N GLU A 643 21.29 27.86 1.12
CA GLU A 643 22.67 28.14 0.68
C GLU A 643 23.68 28.08 1.85
N ALA A 644 23.31 28.65 3.00
CA ALA A 644 24.13 28.60 4.20
C ALA A 644 24.26 27.17 4.75
N LEU A 645 23.19 26.37 4.65
CA LEU A 645 23.20 24.97 5.07
C LEU A 645 24.11 24.11 4.19
N PHE A 646 24.03 24.24 2.87
CA PHE A 646 24.92 23.53 1.95
C PHE A 646 26.38 23.88 2.22
N GLN A 647 26.72 25.16 2.47
CA GLN A 647 28.05 25.58 2.86
C GLN A 647 28.48 24.97 4.22
N TYR A 648 27.61 25.06 5.23
CA TYR A 648 27.91 24.59 6.58
C TYR A 648 28.17 23.08 6.64
N PHE A 649 27.36 22.29 5.93
CA PHE A 649 27.50 20.82 5.87
C PHE A 649 28.51 20.35 4.81
N GLY A 650 29.13 21.26 4.09
CA GLY A 650 30.18 20.93 3.12
C GLY A 650 29.70 20.29 1.83
N LEU A 651 28.41 20.43 1.49
CA LEU A 651 27.87 20.04 0.20
C LEU A 651 28.16 21.14 -0.84
N THR A 652 29.44 21.28 -1.17
CA THR A 652 29.95 22.35 -2.03
C THR A 652 30.82 21.79 -3.15
N VAL A 653 30.95 22.55 -4.22
CA VAL A 653 31.81 22.20 -5.37
C VAL A 653 33.26 22.00 -4.94
N GLU A 654 33.76 22.83 -4.03
CA GLU A 654 35.12 22.74 -3.51
C GLU A 654 35.39 21.41 -2.77
N ASN A 655 34.43 20.96 -1.96
CA ASN A 655 34.56 19.70 -1.25
C ASN A 655 34.42 18.49 -2.18
N VAL A 656 33.61 18.57 -3.22
CA VAL A 656 33.53 17.51 -4.24
C VAL A 656 34.85 17.41 -5.01
N VAL A 657 35.43 18.56 -5.41
CA VAL A 657 36.77 18.62 -6.06
C VAL A 657 37.81 18.01 -5.14
N ALA A 658 37.87 18.41 -3.86
CA ALA A 658 38.83 17.88 -2.90
C ALA A 658 38.67 16.36 -2.67
N ALA A 659 37.43 15.86 -2.60
CA ALA A 659 37.15 14.44 -2.47
C ALA A 659 37.61 13.63 -3.70
N VAL A 660 37.46 14.18 -4.90
CA VAL A 660 37.92 13.54 -6.14
C VAL A 660 39.45 13.54 -6.21
N GLU A 661 40.11 14.64 -5.86
CA GLU A 661 41.58 14.70 -5.82
C GLU A 661 42.16 13.72 -4.79
N ASP A 662 41.49 13.55 -3.63
CA ASP A 662 41.92 12.61 -2.58
C ASP A 662 41.89 11.16 -3.09
N VAL A 663 40.80 10.73 -3.75
CA VAL A 663 40.68 9.34 -4.26
C VAL A 663 41.54 9.04 -5.49
N ILE A 664 42.01 10.06 -6.22
CA ILE A 664 42.94 9.88 -7.34
C ILE A 664 44.40 9.72 -6.84
N LEU A 665 44.71 10.32 -5.69
CA LEU A 665 46.07 10.28 -5.10
C LEU A 665 46.33 9.02 -4.29
N ASP A 666 45.30 8.38 -3.74
CA ASP A 666 45.38 7.12 -3.02
C ASP A 666 45.51 5.93 -4.01
#